data_354f0fbe7c3edcacba4c0738aeb76d32
#
_entry.id   354f0fbe7c3edcacba4c0738aeb76d32
#
_cell.length_a   1.000
_cell.length_b   1.000
_cell.length_c   1.000
_cell.angle_alpha   90.00
_cell.angle_beta   90.00
_cell.angle_gamma   90.00
#
_symmetry.space_group_name_H-M   'P 1'
#
loop_
_entity.id
_entity.type
_entity.pdbx_description
1 polymer ?
#
loop_
_entity_poly.entity_id
_entity_poly.type
_entity_poly.pdbx_seq_one_letter_code
_entity_poly.pdbx_strand_id
1 'polypeptide(L)'
;MFLVIITMIAISIVTFSDFKGIRSAAVSAIQYKFNVFHADENMQEQIAGDVRVEILDSRNICVVGTYSEFLQNRFKVECKDFLKGIDSPIANLKDWTRSVFYNIMGAEIILKYRPTIATAYQNYKAFEISGGIKVKTAGYWIAPIGQADFPDFKNGGTKLTRNAEVAHYAFLEFENPMEDGQTYTLKTPLGEIVKFQFSQRTQNKIIKLNQLGYSPNARKKYAYIGAWRGTLGALNLNLGKKPFEIINVADGTVAYKGELTMRQPDPTYKTGTQFTGEQTYQADFSPFSTIGKYRLRIEGLGESMPFEISNNVIGEAFYIHSKGLYHKRCGIAKEKPFTNWTSGDCHKTIFKSNFPPNNRHYKVSKDKRDYGFFDSTSKPIEVKHFTLITLNAKTDTPVEVCGGWHDAADYDRRPYHYDVVCDLLASYIYRPQNFTDNQLNIPESNNNIPDILDEAIWGMNVWLNLQNADGSVGGWIEANSHPKEYNPHLDKQPYFLSAATRESTMQYCAHASMLALALKKANCIEQAQEWTTSAIKAYNWASKPENRFSAHYLYPINDRDRTSSLQKITYKEAAEIPSEFYFKSAFNLYLLTSNNQYLNDCQKLKSKMPQDFVETSWKINPFLFCEFLKYGKDIISLKNVYADLEKKVLQNADMRLDWLEKAYPYRIAWYPSNNGFVAHMSWGNYHPFRNAKYFVNAYELTGDKKYRDAVYLCNDFHNGANPTGQTMTSGLGKIYPVKFLDLPSYSDEISEYVLGITPYRNTFGLNREALKLGYALIYPPRKDRGFNPPPTMLLPKSTIDKYKDIEDFSKKIAQLLPIWRRFTNVEAYTVAVSEYTVSETISPAIAVCGWLLDEQWKPSEEIKNIRPAANHRKLEGYAPLP
;
A
#
# COMPACT_ATOMS: atom_id res chain seq x y z
N MET A 1 19.88 -35.65 -1.47
CA MET A 1 18.80 -34.64 -1.36
C MET A 1 18.91 -33.57 -2.45
N PHE A 2 20.07 -32.97 -2.69
CA PHE A 2 20.32 -32.02 -3.78
C PHE A 2 20.05 -32.60 -5.18
N LEU A 3 20.42 -33.85 -5.42
CA LEU A 3 20.18 -34.57 -6.68
C LEU A 3 18.66 -34.76 -6.95
N VAL A 4 17.86 -34.99 -5.91
CA VAL A 4 16.39 -35.18 -6.02
C VAL A 4 15.69 -33.86 -6.41
N ILE A 5 16.19 -32.73 -5.95
CA ILE A 5 15.61 -31.40 -6.27
C ILE A 5 15.89 -31.02 -7.72
N ILE A 6 17.11 -31.26 -8.19
CA ILE A 6 17.49 -31.06 -9.60
C ILE A 6 16.70 -32.01 -10.51
N THR A 7 16.47 -33.23 -10.08
CA THR A 7 15.66 -34.22 -10.81
C THR A 7 14.19 -33.82 -10.83
N MET A 8 13.65 -33.24 -9.75
CA MET A 8 12.26 -32.73 -9.73
C MET A 8 12.05 -31.47 -10.56
N ILE A 9 13.05 -30.55 -10.63
CA ILE A 9 13.02 -29.42 -11.56
C ILE A 9 13.09 -29.91 -13.01
N ALA A 10 13.96 -30.86 -13.30
CA ALA A 10 14.08 -31.48 -14.61
C ALA A 10 12.80 -32.26 -14.99
N ILE A 11 12.15 -32.96 -14.06
CA ILE A 11 10.91 -33.70 -14.29
C ILE A 11 9.73 -32.75 -14.48
N SER A 12 9.66 -31.63 -13.74
CA SER A 12 8.61 -30.62 -13.95
C SER A 12 8.72 -29.90 -15.30
N ILE A 13 9.93 -29.80 -15.85
CA ILE A 13 10.21 -29.26 -17.19
C ILE A 13 9.90 -30.32 -18.28
N VAL A 14 10.06 -31.59 -17.97
CA VAL A 14 9.96 -32.72 -18.92
C VAL A 14 8.49 -33.13 -19.22
N THR A 15 7.53 -32.77 -18.39
CA THR A 15 6.11 -33.11 -18.64
C THR A 15 5.42 -32.20 -19.68
N PHE A 16 6.11 -31.21 -20.26
CA PHE A 16 5.62 -30.40 -21.38
C PHE A 16 6.41 -30.72 -22.67
N SER A 17 5.80 -31.45 -23.56
CA SER A 17 6.41 -32.21 -24.64
C SER A 17 7.00 -31.48 -25.85
N ASP A 18 7.16 -30.15 -25.86
CA ASP A 18 7.64 -29.38 -27.04
C ASP A 18 8.96 -28.57 -26.84
N PHE A 19 9.81 -28.95 -25.91
CA PHE A 19 10.90 -28.09 -25.46
C PHE A 19 12.31 -28.72 -25.55
N LYS A 20 12.72 -29.18 -26.72
CA LYS A 20 14.12 -29.68 -26.94
C LYS A 20 15.19 -28.63 -26.57
N GLY A 21 14.98 -27.37 -26.84
CA GLY A 21 15.90 -26.28 -26.51
C GLY A 21 16.02 -25.99 -25.01
N ILE A 22 14.92 -26.05 -24.25
CA ILE A 22 14.90 -25.85 -22.81
C ILE A 22 15.60 -27.01 -22.08
N ARG A 23 15.42 -28.22 -22.58
CA ARG A 23 16.08 -29.41 -22.05
C ARG A 23 17.61 -29.30 -22.18
N SER A 24 18.09 -28.82 -23.30
CA SER A 24 19.53 -28.60 -23.55
C SER A 24 20.08 -27.50 -22.64
N ALA A 25 19.42 -26.35 -22.50
CA ALA A 25 19.88 -25.25 -21.66
C ALA A 25 19.85 -25.60 -20.16
N ALA A 26 18.81 -26.29 -19.70
CA ALA A 26 18.72 -26.76 -18.30
C ALA A 26 19.77 -27.84 -17.99
N VAL A 27 19.99 -28.79 -18.90
CA VAL A 27 21.02 -29.83 -18.76
C VAL A 27 22.41 -29.21 -18.80
N SER A 28 22.69 -28.24 -19.68
CA SER A 28 23.95 -27.52 -19.73
C SER A 28 24.20 -26.67 -18.49
N ALA A 29 23.16 -26.01 -17.96
CA ALA A 29 23.24 -25.29 -16.69
C ALA A 29 23.57 -26.23 -15.51
N ILE A 30 22.95 -27.41 -15.49
CA ILE A 30 23.21 -28.45 -14.48
C ILE A 30 24.62 -29.02 -14.64
N GLN A 31 25.08 -29.31 -15.85
CA GLN A 31 26.45 -29.83 -16.09
C GLN A 31 27.56 -28.80 -15.79
N TYR A 32 27.32 -27.54 -16.14
CA TYR A 32 28.21 -26.45 -15.77
C TYR A 32 28.39 -26.33 -14.26
N LYS A 33 27.27 -26.43 -13.53
CA LYS A 33 27.27 -26.42 -12.07
C LYS A 33 28.14 -27.52 -11.45
N PHE A 34 28.09 -28.73 -12.00
CA PHE A 34 28.94 -29.82 -11.52
C PHE A 34 30.42 -29.58 -11.75
N ASN A 35 30.79 -28.85 -12.82
CA ASN A 35 32.20 -28.64 -13.18
C ASN A 35 32.83 -27.38 -12.55
N VAL A 36 32.05 -26.32 -12.28
CA VAL A 36 32.57 -25.04 -11.78
C VAL A 36 32.62 -24.99 -10.25
N PHE A 37 31.71 -25.63 -9.55
CA PHE A 37 31.70 -25.63 -8.08
C PHE A 37 32.88 -26.37 -7.42
N HIS A 38 33.66 -27.13 -8.17
CA HIS A 38 34.85 -27.83 -7.68
C HIS A 38 36.18 -27.17 -8.06
N ALA A 39 36.17 -26.08 -8.83
CA ALA A 39 37.42 -25.54 -9.38
C ALA A 39 38.10 -24.46 -8.56
N ASP A 40 37.40 -23.75 -7.62
CA ASP A 40 38.01 -22.61 -6.92
C ASP A 40 37.65 -22.54 -5.42
N GLU A 41 38.02 -23.58 -4.64
CA GLU A 41 37.96 -23.52 -3.17
C GLU A 41 39.02 -22.60 -2.54
N ASN A 42 39.98 -22.07 -3.31
CA ASN A 42 41.15 -21.37 -2.78
C ASN A 42 41.21 -19.85 -2.98
N MET A 43 40.29 -19.22 -3.64
CA MET A 43 40.22 -17.75 -3.64
C MET A 43 39.27 -17.28 -2.53
N GLN A 44 39.82 -16.82 -1.43
CA GLN A 44 39.08 -16.01 -0.43
C GLN A 44 38.69 -14.69 -1.09
N GLU A 45 37.51 -14.69 -1.70
CA GLU A 45 36.98 -13.52 -2.33
C GLU A 45 36.53 -12.54 -1.26
N GLN A 46 37.02 -11.31 -1.33
CA GLN A 46 36.64 -10.25 -0.40
C GLN A 46 35.16 -9.85 -0.67
N ILE A 47 34.26 -10.25 0.23
CA ILE A 47 32.86 -9.77 0.21
C ILE A 47 32.91 -8.31 0.63
N ALA A 48 32.38 -7.42 -0.21
CA ALA A 48 32.33 -5.99 0.05
C ALA A 48 30.88 -5.50 -0.09
N GLY A 49 30.42 -4.71 0.87
CA GLY A 49 29.08 -4.16 0.91
C GLY A 49 29.04 -2.65 1.15
N ASP A 50 27.89 -2.07 0.88
CA ASP A 50 27.55 -0.74 1.36
C ASP A 50 27.19 -0.83 2.84
N VAL A 51 28.03 -0.21 3.69
CA VAL A 51 27.85 -0.25 5.14
C VAL A 51 27.77 1.15 5.71
N ARG A 52 26.78 1.38 6.58
CA ARG A 52 26.63 2.61 7.33
C ARG A 52 26.41 2.34 8.81
N VAL A 53 26.64 3.37 9.61
CA VAL A 53 26.39 3.39 11.05
C VAL A 53 25.26 4.35 11.36
N GLU A 54 24.25 3.88 12.08
CA GLU A 54 23.16 4.67 12.64
C GLU A 54 23.33 4.74 14.15
N ILE A 55 23.41 5.94 14.70
CA ILE A 55 23.54 6.15 16.14
C ILE A 55 22.18 6.03 16.80
N LEU A 56 22.10 5.25 17.90
CA LEU A 56 20.88 5.12 18.70
C LEU A 56 20.99 5.94 20.00
N ASP A 57 22.12 5.86 20.67
CA ASP A 57 22.51 6.68 21.81
C ASP A 57 24.04 6.65 22.00
N SER A 58 24.56 7.18 23.10
CA SER A 58 25.99 7.18 23.36
C SER A 58 26.61 5.78 23.57
N ARG A 59 25.79 4.75 23.80
CA ARG A 59 26.26 3.37 24.04
C ARG A 59 25.77 2.38 22.99
N ASN A 60 24.93 2.80 22.07
CA ASN A 60 24.29 1.91 21.11
C ASN A 60 24.38 2.48 19.70
N ILE A 61 24.81 1.63 18.77
CA ILE A 61 24.75 1.92 17.33
C ILE A 61 24.07 0.76 16.58
N CYS A 62 23.57 1.04 15.41
CA CYS A 62 23.14 0.03 14.45
C CYS A 62 24.05 0.08 13.21
N VAL A 63 24.71 -1.02 12.92
CA VAL A 63 25.48 -1.20 11.67
C VAL A 63 24.55 -1.81 10.65
N VAL A 64 24.34 -1.11 9.54
CA VAL A 64 23.46 -1.55 8.47
C VAL A 64 24.29 -1.83 7.23
N GLY A 65 24.21 -3.03 6.69
CA GLY A 65 24.92 -3.43 5.49
C GLY A 65 24.01 -4.01 4.41
N THR A 66 24.23 -3.59 3.16
CA THR A 66 23.66 -4.23 1.96
C THR A 66 24.79 -4.68 1.03
N TYR A 67 24.53 -5.77 0.33
CA TYR A 67 25.54 -6.43 -0.52
C TYR A 67 25.05 -6.61 -1.95
N SER A 68 24.09 -5.81 -2.38
CA SER A 68 23.45 -5.93 -3.68
C SER A 68 24.41 -5.75 -4.84
N GLU A 69 25.30 -4.77 -4.77
CA GLU A 69 26.28 -4.51 -5.81
C GLU A 69 27.29 -5.66 -5.93
N PHE A 70 27.79 -6.16 -4.80
CA PHE A 70 28.65 -7.34 -4.76
C PHE A 70 27.96 -8.54 -5.41
N LEU A 71 26.72 -8.86 -5.01
CA LEU A 71 25.96 -9.98 -5.55
C LEU A 71 25.68 -9.81 -7.06
N GLN A 72 25.39 -8.60 -7.52
CA GLN A 72 25.22 -8.29 -8.94
C GLN A 72 26.52 -8.47 -9.74
N ASN A 73 27.64 -8.03 -9.19
CA ASN A 73 28.94 -8.19 -9.85
C ASN A 73 29.35 -9.67 -9.94
N ARG A 74 29.10 -10.43 -8.88
CA ARG A 74 29.30 -11.90 -8.93
C ARG A 74 28.41 -12.57 -9.96
N PHE A 75 27.16 -12.18 -10.06
CA PHE A 75 26.26 -12.66 -11.09
C PHE A 75 26.79 -12.37 -12.50
N LYS A 76 27.34 -11.18 -12.74
CA LYS A 76 27.97 -10.82 -14.03
C LYS A 76 29.12 -11.74 -14.37
N VAL A 77 30.02 -11.99 -13.41
CA VAL A 77 31.20 -12.85 -13.62
C VAL A 77 30.77 -14.29 -13.91
N GLU A 78 29.93 -14.86 -13.05
CA GLU A 78 29.50 -16.26 -13.19
C GLU A 78 28.64 -16.50 -14.44
N CYS A 79 27.78 -15.56 -14.81
CA CYS A 79 27.04 -15.65 -16.07
C CYS A 79 27.91 -15.47 -17.31
N LYS A 80 28.97 -14.63 -17.26
CA LYS A 80 29.89 -14.44 -18.37
C LYS A 80 30.70 -15.73 -18.66
N ASP A 81 31.12 -16.41 -17.62
CA ASP A 81 31.86 -17.67 -17.75
C ASP A 81 30.92 -18.80 -18.24
N PHE A 82 29.71 -18.83 -17.76
CA PHE A 82 28.66 -19.73 -18.21
C PHE A 82 28.34 -19.53 -19.70
N LEU A 83 28.22 -18.29 -20.18
CA LEU A 83 27.89 -17.97 -21.56
C LEU A 83 29.03 -18.30 -22.53
N LYS A 84 30.28 -18.28 -22.07
CA LYS A 84 31.45 -18.70 -22.89
C LYS A 84 31.46 -20.21 -23.21
N GLY A 85 30.82 -21.01 -22.36
CA GLY A 85 30.73 -22.48 -22.55
C GLY A 85 29.52 -22.96 -23.35
N ILE A 86 28.62 -22.07 -23.80
CA ILE A 86 27.41 -22.43 -24.53
C ILE A 86 27.43 -21.81 -25.91
N ASP A 87 27.51 -22.65 -26.95
CA ASP A 87 27.47 -22.25 -28.35
C ASP A 87 26.11 -21.69 -28.83
N SER A 88 25.10 -21.77 -28.01
CA SER A 88 23.78 -21.21 -28.30
C SER A 88 23.42 -20.12 -27.29
N PRO A 89 23.36 -18.87 -27.71
CA PRO A 89 23.16 -17.77 -26.77
C PRO A 89 21.78 -17.83 -26.12
N ILE A 90 21.74 -17.68 -24.82
CA ILE A 90 20.54 -17.37 -24.03
C ILE A 90 19.70 -16.25 -24.68
N ALA A 91 20.36 -15.44 -25.51
CA ALA A 91 19.74 -14.43 -26.37
C ALA A 91 18.56 -14.93 -27.22
N ASN A 92 18.57 -16.21 -27.62
CA ASN A 92 17.50 -16.79 -28.45
C ASN A 92 16.39 -17.48 -27.64
N LEU A 93 16.49 -17.50 -26.30
CA LEU A 93 15.43 -18.02 -25.45
C LEU A 93 14.26 -17.04 -25.36
N LYS A 94 13.03 -17.57 -25.36
CA LYS A 94 11.84 -16.77 -25.08
C LYS A 94 11.96 -16.10 -23.73
N ASP A 95 11.35 -14.93 -23.56
CA ASP A 95 11.47 -14.12 -22.33
C ASP A 95 11.17 -14.88 -21.04
N TRP A 96 10.21 -15.78 -21.08
CA TRP A 96 9.88 -16.66 -19.96
C TRP A 96 11.07 -17.54 -19.55
N THR A 97 11.76 -18.15 -20.49
CA THR A 97 12.90 -19.05 -20.23
C THR A 97 14.10 -18.28 -19.67
N ARG A 98 14.36 -17.09 -20.19
CA ARG A 98 15.37 -16.18 -19.62
C ARG A 98 15.04 -15.79 -18.19
N SER A 99 13.80 -15.49 -17.91
CA SER A 99 13.36 -15.16 -16.56
C SER A 99 13.58 -16.29 -15.56
N VAL A 100 13.29 -17.53 -15.97
CA VAL A 100 13.58 -18.73 -15.17
C VAL A 100 15.07 -18.91 -14.93
N PHE A 101 15.90 -18.74 -15.95
CA PHE A 101 17.35 -18.84 -15.84
C PHE A 101 17.91 -17.80 -14.86
N TYR A 102 17.56 -16.53 -15.02
CA TYR A 102 18.01 -15.48 -14.10
C TYR A 102 17.56 -15.71 -12.65
N ASN A 103 16.36 -16.22 -12.47
CA ASN A 103 15.88 -16.54 -11.11
C ASN A 103 16.67 -17.68 -10.47
N ILE A 104 17.04 -18.70 -11.24
CA ILE A 104 17.85 -19.84 -10.75
C ILE A 104 19.25 -19.36 -10.40
N MET A 105 19.94 -18.71 -11.31
CA MET A 105 21.31 -18.23 -11.11
C MET A 105 21.40 -17.20 -9.98
N GLY A 106 20.46 -16.27 -9.93
CA GLY A 106 20.38 -15.30 -8.85
C GLY A 106 20.17 -15.95 -7.48
N ALA A 107 19.28 -16.96 -7.41
CA ALA A 107 19.06 -17.71 -6.17
C ALA A 107 20.35 -18.40 -5.69
N GLU A 108 21.11 -18.98 -6.58
CA GLU A 108 22.35 -19.69 -6.24
C GLU A 108 23.43 -18.78 -5.69
N ILE A 109 23.64 -17.61 -6.30
CA ILE A 109 24.61 -16.62 -5.81
C ILE A 109 24.20 -16.13 -4.42
N ILE A 110 22.92 -15.85 -4.24
CA ILE A 110 22.39 -15.49 -2.93
C ILE A 110 22.64 -16.61 -1.91
N LEU A 111 22.40 -17.85 -2.28
CA LEU A 111 22.59 -19.02 -1.43
C LEU A 111 24.06 -19.21 -1.01
N LYS A 112 25.00 -18.90 -1.92
CA LYS A 112 26.44 -19.05 -1.67
C LYS A 112 26.96 -18.03 -0.65
N TYR A 113 26.60 -16.74 -0.82
CA TYR A 113 27.25 -15.66 -0.08
C TYR A 113 26.47 -15.18 1.15
N ARG A 114 25.16 -15.18 1.09
CA ARG A 114 24.32 -14.62 2.14
C ARG A 114 24.46 -15.29 3.53
N PRO A 115 24.63 -16.62 3.66
CA PRO A 115 24.91 -17.24 4.95
C PRO A 115 26.21 -16.75 5.58
N THR A 116 27.24 -16.52 4.79
CA THR A 116 28.52 -15.97 5.26
C THR A 116 28.36 -14.55 5.78
N ILE A 117 27.65 -13.70 5.03
CA ILE A 117 27.33 -12.33 5.44
C ILE A 117 26.52 -12.33 6.74
N ALA A 118 25.47 -13.15 6.83
CA ALA A 118 24.63 -13.24 8.02
C ALA A 118 25.42 -13.71 9.25
N THR A 119 26.30 -14.70 9.10
CA THR A 119 27.17 -15.19 10.17
C THR A 119 28.16 -14.12 10.63
N ALA A 120 28.72 -13.35 9.71
CA ALA A 120 29.61 -12.24 10.03
C ALA A 120 28.89 -11.18 10.89
N TYR A 121 27.69 -10.75 10.50
CA TYR A 121 26.92 -9.77 11.25
C TYR A 121 26.44 -10.26 12.63
N GLN A 122 26.34 -11.56 12.83
CA GLN A 122 26.01 -12.16 14.15
C GLN A 122 27.23 -12.29 15.07
N ASN A 123 28.44 -12.23 14.53
CA ASN A 123 29.68 -12.33 15.28
C ASN A 123 30.12 -10.95 15.82
N TYR A 124 29.44 -10.47 16.88
CA TYR A 124 29.71 -9.16 17.45
C TYR A 124 31.17 -8.96 17.95
N LYS A 125 31.87 -10.04 18.33
CA LYS A 125 33.24 -9.99 18.80
C LYS A 125 34.23 -9.64 17.69
N ALA A 126 33.85 -9.79 16.44
CA ALA A 126 34.67 -9.47 15.29
C ALA A 126 34.46 -8.03 14.75
N PHE A 127 33.60 -7.25 15.36
CA PHE A 127 33.50 -5.81 15.10
C PHE A 127 34.58 -5.08 15.90
N GLU A 128 35.43 -4.30 15.22
CA GLU A 128 36.47 -3.50 15.84
C GLU A 128 36.12 -2.02 15.78
N ILE A 129 36.22 -1.32 16.91
CA ILE A 129 35.88 0.12 16.99
C ILE A 129 37.06 0.85 17.60
N SER A 130 37.48 1.96 16.96
CA SER A 130 38.56 2.80 17.46
C SER A 130 38.20 3.50 18.78
N GLY A 131 39.18 4.17 19.42
CA GLY A 131 38.97 4.94 20.64
C GLY A 131 38.76 4.10 21.91
N GLY A 132 39.20 2.83 21.90
CA GLY A 132 39.08 1.95 23.07
C GLY A 132 37.67 1.46 23.38
N ILE A 133 36.72 1.68 22.47
CA ILE A 133 35.32 1.22 22.62
C ILE A 133 35.28 -0.30 22.47
N LYS A 134 34.67 -0.98 23.46
CA LYS A 134 34.49 -2.43 23.42
C LYS A 134 32.99 -2.76 23.25
N VAL A 135 32.70 -3.72 22.34
CA VAL A 135 31.36 -4.24 22.15
C VAL A 135 31.05 -5.24 23.26
N LYS A 136 30.06 -4.92 24.09
CA LYS A 136 29.55 -5.75 25.19
C LYS A 136 28.67 -6.89 24.70
N THR A 137 27.72 -6.56 23.81
CA THR A 137 26.77 -7.50 23.22
C THR A 137 26.21 -6.93 21.94
N ALA A 138 25.54 -7.78 21.13
CA ALA A 138 24.84 -7.30 19.96
C ALA A 138 23.51 -8.03 19.70
N GLY A 139 22.55 -7.29 19.14
CA GLY A 139 21.38 -7.85 18.49
C GLY A 139 21.60 -7.98 17.00
N TYR A 140 20.81 -8.83 16.38
CA TYR A 140 20.84 -9.03 14.94
C TYR A 140 19.44 -9.00 14.35
N TRP A 141 19.36 -8.46 13.14
CA TRP A 141 18.17 -8.50 12.33
C TRP A 141 18.53 -8.55 10.85
N ILE A 142 17.64 -9.11 10.02
CA ILE A 142 17.71 -9.05 8.57
C ILE A 142 16.32 -8.68 8.04
N ALA A 143 16.26 -7.72 7.13
CA ALA A 143 15.02 -7.29 6.51
C ALA A 143 15.11 -7.33 4.99
N PRO A 144 14.12 -7.87 4.30
CA PRO A 144 13.96 -7.64 2.87
C PRO A 144 13.71 -6.15 2.60
N ILE A 145 14.46 -5.58 1.67
CA ILE A 145 14.39 -4.16 1.29
C ILE A 145 13.97 -3.95 -0.17
N GLY A 146 13.87 -5.02 -0.94
CA GLY A 146 13.46 -4.98 -2.32
C GLY A 146 13.61 -6.33 -3.00
N GLN A 147 13.43 -6.35 -4.32
CA GLN A 147 13.84 -7.47 -5.16
C GLN A 147 15.29 -7.28 -5.60
N ALA A 148 16.04 -8.37 -5.66
CA ALA A 148 17.38 -8.33 -6.20
C ALA A 148 17.33 -8.10 -7.72
N ASP A 149 18.02 -7.07 -8.18
CA ASP A 149 18.17 -6.77 -9.58
C ASP A 149 19.46 -7.42 -10.07
N PHE A 150 19.39 -8.22 -11.13
CA PHE A 150 20.54 -8.76 -11.80
C PHE A 150 20.66 -8.19 -13.22
N PRO A 151 21.89 -8.02 -13.74
CA PRO A 151 22.12 -7.49 -15.07
C PRO A 151 21.38 -8.27 -16.16
N ASP A 152 20.70 -7.59 -17.06
CA ASP A 152 20.21 -8.15 -18.32
C ASP A 152 21.25 -7.90 -19.40
N PHE A 153 22.09 -8.88 -19.65
CA PHE A 153 23.21 -8.74 -20.59
C PHE A 153 22.80 -8.50 -22.05
N LYS A 154 21.58 -8.85 -22.42
CA LYS A 154 21.10 -8.65 -23.77
C LYS A 154 20.77 -7.19 -24.08
N ASN A 155 20.16 -6.51 -23.12
CA ASN A 155 19.60 -5.17 -23.30
C ASN A 155 20.38 -4.08 -22.56
N GLY A 156 21.52 -4.44 -21.91
CA GLY A 156 22.30 -3.50 -21.12
C GLY A 156 21.63 -3.00 -19.83
N GLY A 157 20.44 -3.50 -19.53
CA GLY A 157 19.64 -3.16 -18.37
C GLY A 157 19.80 -4.10 -17.20
N THR A 158 18.92 -3.99 -16.25
CA THR A 158 18.76 -4.91 -15.11
C THR A 158 17.45 -5.66 -15.21
N LYS A 159 17.43 -6.90 -14.75
CA LYS A 159 16.21 -7.71 -14.67
C LYS A 159 15.91 -7.97 -13.21
N LEU A 160 14.68 -7.64 -12.82
CA LEU A 160 14.13 -8.00 -11.51
C LEU A 160 14.05 -9.52 -11.38
N THR A 161 14.55 -10.04 -10.27
CA THR A 161 14.43 -11.46 -9.95
C THR A 161 13.43 -11.66 -8.82
N ARG A 162 13.01 -12.92 -8.67
CA ARG A 162 12.14 -13.31 -7.55
C ARG A 162 12.88 -13.42 -6.20
N ASN A 163 14.15 -13.08 -6.15
CA ASN A 163 14.96 -13.12 -4.95
C ASN A 163 14.90 -11.76 -4.23
N ALA A 164 14.73 -11.79 -2.93
CA ALA A 164 14.71 -10.56 -2.15
C ALA A 164 16.12 -10.01 -1.95
N GLU A 165 16.26 -8.72 -2.15
CA GLU A 165 17.36 -7.93 -1.63
C GLU A 165 17.18 -7.74 -0.14
N VAL A 166 18.25 -7.85 0.66
CA VAL A 166 18.16 -7.74 2.12
C VAL A 166 19.20 -6.80 2.69
N ALA A 167 18.82 -6.13 3.77
CA ALA A 167 19.73 -5.42 4.66
C ALA A 167 20.02 -6.26 5.90
N HIS A 168 21.27 -6.25 6.34
CA HIS A 168 21.74 -6.86 7.58
C HIS A 168 21.91 -5.78 8.63
N TYR A 169 21.39 -5.99 9.83
CA TYR A 169 21.46 -5.06 10.95
C TYR A 169 22.17 -5.72 12.11
N ALA A 170 23.28 -5.13 12.57
CA ALA A 170 23.90 -5.49 13.83
C ALA A 170 23.77 -4.33 14.81
N PHE A 171 23.03 -4.55 15.89
CA PHE A 171 22.83 -3.58 16.97
C PHE A 171 23.90 -3.81 18.04
N LEU A 172 24.93 -2.95 18.07
CA LEU A 172 26.05 -3.09 18.96
C LEU A 172 25.81 -2.24 20.23
N GLU A 173 25.90 -2.88 21.40
CA GLU A 173 25.90 -2.22 22.70
C GLU A 173 27.33 -2.18 23.26
N PHE A 174 27.78 -1.01 23.72
CA PHE A 174 29.14 -0.77 24.19
C PHE A 174 29.25 -0.84 25.72
N GLU A 175 30.42 -1.28 26.23
CA GLU A 175 30.75 -1.24 27.64
C GLU A 175 30.80 0.20 28.17
N ASN A 176 31.43 1.12 27.42
CA ASN A 176 31.58 2.52 27.74
C ASN A 176 30.86 3.41 26.72
N PRO A 177 30.36 4.61 27.10
CA PRO A 177 29.74 5.53 26.17
C PRO A 177 30.77 6.14 25.21
N MET A 178 30.31 6.47 24.00
CA MET A 178 31.04 7.33 23.07
C MET A 178 31.10 8.76 23.61
N GLU A 179 32.17 9.47 23.28
CA GLU A 179 32.40 10.86 23.69
C GLU A 179 31.83 11.83 22.65
N ASP A 180 31.22 12.94 23.13
CA ASP A 180 30.64 13.96 22.25
C ASP A 180 31.69 14.62 21.37
N GLY A 181 31.42 14.75 20.07
CA GLY A 181 32.33 15.32 19.08
C GLY A 181 33.41 14.38 18.57
N GLN A 182 33.56 13.19 19.17
CA GLN A 182 34.60 12.23 18.78
C GLN A 182 34.24 11.48 17.51
N THR A 183 35.23 11.33 16.63
CA THR A 183 35.13 10.48 15.42
C THR A 183 35.66 9.09 15.71
N TYR A 184 34.89 8.09 15.30
CA TYR A 184 35.21 6.67 15.44
C TYR A 184 35.36 6.02 14.07
N THR A 185 36.17 4.96 14.04
CA THR A 185 36.28 4.08 12.88
C THR A 185 35.78 2.70 13.30
N LEU A 186 34.78 2.20 12.57
CA LEU A 186 34.27 0.84 12.70
C LEU A 186 34.83 -0.01 11.57
N LYS A 187 35.38 -1.20 11.92
CA LYS A 187 35.71 -2.23 10.98
C LYS A 187 34.74 -3.41 11.18
N THR A 188 34.07 -3.82 10.11
CA THR A 188 33.12 -4.95 10.15
C THR A 188 33.86 -6.29 10.10
N PRO A 189 33.23 -7.41 10.46
CA PRO A 189 33.81 -8.74 10.32
C PRO A 189 34.16 -9.14 8.89
N LEU A 190 33.61 -8.46 7.88
CA LEU A 190 33.89 -8.67 6.46
C LEU A 190 35.00 -7.75 5.94
N GLY A 191 35.49 -6.81 6.77
CA GLY A 191 36.60 -5.93 6.47
C GLY A 191 36.25 -4.54 6.01
N GLU A 192 34.95 -4.19 5.84
CA GLU A 192 34.58 -2.82 5.51
C GLU A 192 34.94 -1.87 6.65
N ILE A 193 35.36 -0.65 6.29
CA ILE A 193 35.78 0.40 7.22
C ILE A 193 34.84 1.59 7.07
N VAL A 194 34.16 1.94 8.15
CA VAL A 194 33.22 3.06 8.19
C VAL A 194 33.64 4.07 9.25
N LYS A 195 33.74 5.34 8.88
CA LYS A 195 33.96 6.44 9.82
C LYS A 195 32.64 7.08 10.20
N PHE A 196 32.43 7.33 11.49
CA PHE A 196 31.24 8.02 12.00
C PHE A 196 31.61 8.90 13.19
N GLN A 197 30.81 9.91 13.44
CA GLN A 197 31.00 10.82 14.58
C GLN A 197 29.79 10.75 15.51
N PHE A 198 30.03 10.58 16.80
CA PHE A 198 29.00 10.79 17.82
C PHE A 198 28.97 12.27 18.22
N SER A 199 27.81 12.91 18.17
CA SER A 199 27.67 14.31 18.57
C SER A 199 26.22 14.58 19.00
N GLN A 200 26.04 15.55 19.90
CA GLN A 200 24.71 16.10 20.26
C GLN A 200 23.94 16.68 19.07
N ARG A 201 24.61 16.91 17.93
CA ARG A 201 24.01 17.39 16.68
C ARG A 201 23.84 16.29 15.63
N THR A 202 24.23 15.06 15.95
CA THR A 202 24.02 13.93 15.04
C THR A 202 22.53 13.68 14.88
N GLN A 203 22.10 13.54 13.61
CA GLN A 203 20.73 13.14 13.34
C GLN A 203 20.48 11.72 13.82
N ASN A 204 19.42 11.54 14.60
CA ASN A 204 19.09 10.26 15.21
C ASN A 204 17.68 9.82 14.81
N LYS A 205 17.61 8.68 14.09
CA LYS A 205 16.36 8.11 13.55
C LYS A 205 15.42 7.55 14.62
N ILE A 206 15.88 7.36 15.87
CA ILE A 206 14.98 6.93 16.96
C ILE A 206 14.05 8.05 17.44
N ILE A 207 14.33 9.30 17.04
CA ILE A 207 13.45 10.46 17.26
C ILE A 207 12.52 10.56 16.04
N LYS A 208 11.31 10.08 16.17
CA LYS A 208 10.33 9.90 15.10
C LYS A 208 9.26 10.97 15.18
N LEU A 209 9.01 11.64 14.09
CA LEU A 209 8.05 12.73 13.98
C LEU A 209 7.46 12.79 12.57
N ASN A 210 6.47 13.65 12.35
CA ASN A 210 5.96 13.92 11.03
C ASN A 210 7.07 14.55 10.18
N GLN A 211 7.53 13.83 9.15
CA GLN A 211 8.65 14.25 8.30
C GLN A 211 8.35 15.50 7.46
N LEU A 212 7.07 15.72 7.11
CA LEU A 212 6.64 16.92 6.40
C LEU A 212 6.59 18.12 7.34
N GLY A 213 6.30 17.86 8.61
CA GLY A 213 6.11 18.89 9.63
C GLY A 213 4.67 18.97 10.13
N TYR A 214 4.35 20.09 10.74
CA TYR A 214 3.06 20.28 11.42
C TYR A 214 2.40 21.57 10.97
N SER A 215 1.08 21.53 10.79
CA SER A 215 0.30 22.76 10.60
C SER A 215 0.34 23.62 11.88
N PRO A 216 0.50 24.96 11.79
CA PRO A 216 0.36 25.83 12.93
C PRO A 216 -1.03 25.74 13.57
N ASN A 217 -2.03 25.31 12.81
CA ASN A 217 -3.42 25.09 13.26
C ASN A 217 -3.62 23.76 14.02
N ALA A 218 -2.64 22.84 13.99
CA ALA A 218 -2.68 21.61 14.77
C ALA A 218 -2.47 21.93 16.27
N ARG A 219 -3.46 21.59 17.08
CA ARG A 219 -3.43 21.84 18.54
C ARG A 219 -2.62 20.81 19.32
N LYS A 220 -2.33 19.65 18.69
CA LYS A 220 -1.54 18.55 19.24
C LYS A 220 -0.39 18.24 18.29
N LYS A 221 0.83 18.27 18.82
CA LYS A 221 2.07 18.00 18.06
C LYS A 221 3.00 17.14 18.92
N TYR A 222 3.35 15.96 18.43
CA TYR A 222 4.14 15.00 19.17
C TYR A 222 5.29 14.45 18.32
N ALA A 223 6.42 14.21 19.00
CA ALA A 223 7.45 13.30 18.51
C ALA A 223 7.56 12.10 19.44
N TYR A 224 8.00 10.97 18.93
CA TYR A 224 8.15 9.72 19.67
C TYR A 224 9.61 9.28 19.66
N ILE A 225 10.08 8.75 20.78
CA ILE A 225 11.46 8.31 20.97
C ILE A 225 11.43 6.85 21.42
N GLY A 226 12.06 5.98 20.65
CA GLY A 226 12.12 4.56 20.94
C GLY A 226 12.88 3.79 19.86
N ALA A 227 13.43 2.63 20.22
CA ALA A 227 14.09 1.74 19.28
C ALA A 227 13.90 0.27 19.67
N TRP A 228 13.81 -0.57 18.65
CA TRP A 228 13.92 -2.02 18.73
C TRP A 228 15.28 -2.45 18.17
N ARG A 229 15.97 -3.38 18.84
CA ARG A 229 17.33 -3.79 18.53
C ARG A 229 17.41 -5.26 18.09
N GLY A 230 16.51 -5.68 17.20
CA GLY A 230 16.48 -7.05 16.72
C GLY A 230 16.35 -8.06 17.88
N THR A 231 17.22 -9.03 17.93
CA THR A 231 17.23 -10.09 18.95
C THR A 231 17.47 -9.60 20.38
N LEU A 232 17.94 -8.34 20.57
CA LEU A 232 18.07 -7.72 21.90
C LEU A 232 16.74 -7.09 22.39
N GLY A 233 15.71 -6.99 21.54
CA GLY A 233 14.44 -6.35 21.90
C GLY A 233 14.52 -4.84 22.06
N ALA A 234 13.68 -4.27 22.93
CA ALA A 234 13.59 -2.84 23.14
C ALA A 234 14.90 -2.22 23.67
N LEU A 235 15.22 -1.03 23.18
CA LEU A 235 16.27 -0.20 23.79
C LEU A 235 15.71 0.49 25.04
N ASN A 236 16.35 0.24 26.19
CA ASN A 236 15.99 0.93 27.41
C ASN A 236 16.75 2.26 27.49
N LEU A 237 16.06 3.36 27.21
CA LEU A 237 16.65 4.69 27.15
C LEU A 237 16.73 5.39 28.51
N ASN A 238 15.95 4.97 29.51
CA ASN A 238 15.89 5.56 30.85
C ASN A 238 15.75 7.09 30.86
N LEU A 239 14.94 7.66 29.95
CA LEU A 239 14.87 9.11 29.75
C LEU A 239 14.12 9.86 30.88
N GLY A 240 13.26 9.18 31.63
CA GLY A 240 12.49 9.79 32.70
C GLY A 240 11.76 11.05 32.21
N LYS A 241 11.94 12.16 32.96
CA LYS A 241 11.48 13.52 32.62
C LYS A 241 12.59 14.35 31.98
N LYS A 242 13.43 13.72 31.14
CA LYS A 242 14.54 14.41 30.49
C LYS A 242 14.02 15.56 29.63
N PRO A 243 14.67 16.75 29.66
CA PRO A 243 14.26 17.86 28.80
C PRO A 243 14.56 17.58 27.33
N PHE A 244 13.72 18.12 26.45
CA PHE A 244 13.98 18.25 25.02
C PHE A 244 13.91 19.71 24.59
N GLU A 245 14.56 20.04 23.51
CA GLU A 245 14.60 21.37 22.92
C GLU A 245 14.13 21.35 21.46
N ILE A 246 13.34 22.33 21.05
CA ILE A 246 13.10 22.64 19.63
C ILE A 246 14.11 23.70 19.21
N ILE A 247 14.94 23.37 18.23
CA ILE A 247 16.03 24.21 17.75
C ILE A 247 15.65 24.79 16.40
N ASN A 248 15.74 26.09 16.25
CA ASN A 248 15.59 26.76 14.97
C ASN A 248 16.79 26.44 14.06
N VAL A 249 16.52 25.92 12.86
CA VAL A 249 17.56 25.50 11.92
C VAL A 249 18.34 26.69 11.36
N ALA A 250 17.70 27.86 11.25
CA ALA A 250 18.31 29.04 10.61
C ALA A 250 19.43 29.66 11.45
N ASP A 251 19.26 29.71 12.78
CA ASP A 251 20.18 30.41 13.67
C ASP A 251 20.71 29.55 14.84
N GLY A 252 20.22 28.33 14.99
CA GLY A 252 20.62 27.39 16.06
C GLY A 252 20.07 27.74 17.45
N THR A 253 19.17 28.71 17.56
CA THR A 253 18.58 29.12 18.84
C THR A 253 17.54 28.11 19.33
N VAL A 254 17.34 28.07 20.67
CA VAL A 254 16.29 27.28 21.29
C VAL A 254 14.97 28.02 21.19
N ALA A 255 14.03 27.50 20.39
CA ALA A 255 12.71 28.08 20.17
C ALA A 255 11.66 27.61 21.18
N TYR A 256 11.82 26.39 21.73
CA TYR A 256 10.91 25.81 22.72
C TYR A 256 11.63 24.77 23.59
N LYS A 257 11.20 24.60 24.84
CA LYS A 257 11.65 23.53 25.74
C LYS A 257 10.46 22.80 26.34
N GLY A 258 10.60 21.51 26.50
CA GLY A 258 9.62 20.63 27.15
C GLY A 258 10.29 19.46 27.85
N GLU A 259 9.49 18.60 28.47
CA GLU A 259 9.96 17.38 29.12
C GLU A 259 9.39 16.12 28.41
N LEU A 260 10.20 15.09 28.35
CA LEU A 260 9.79 13.79 27.83
C LEU A 260 8.87 13.09 28.84
N THR A 261 7.86 12.44 28.32
CA THR A 261 6.97 11.57 29.10
C THR A 261 6.94 10.17 28.52
N MET A 262 6.91 9.16 29.36
CA MET A 262 6.77 7.78 28.93
C MET A 262 5.34 7.52 28.45
N ARG A 263 5.20 6.84 27.31
CA ARG A 263 3.91 6.37 26.81
C ARG A 263 3.50 5.07 27.49
N GLN A 264 2.28 4.62 27.24
CA GLN A 264 1.81 3.32 27.71
C GLN A 264 2.71 2.18 27.21
N PRO A 265 2.77 1.06 27.94
CA PRO A 265 3.55 -0.10 27.54
C PRO A 265 3.13 -0.62 26.15
N ASP A 266 4.10 -1.18 25.43
CA ASP A 266 3.84 -1.84 24.17
C ASP A 266 2.98 -3.09 24.39
N PRO A 267 1.81 -3.23 23.74
CA PRO A 267 0.94 -4.36 23.96
C PRO A 267 1.60 -5.66 23.48
N THR A 268 1.53 -6.68 24.33
CA THR A 268 1.95 -8.04 24.00
C THR A 268 0.71 -8.93 23.84
N TYR A 269 0.57 -9.55 22.70
CA TYR A 269 -0.56 -10.41 22.37
C TYR A 269 -0.42 -11.81 22.99
N LYS A 270 -1.52 -12.57 22.99
CA LYS A 270 -1.54 -13.96 23.51
C LYS A 270 -0.50 -14.89 22.86
N THR A 271 -0.08 -14.56 21.64
CA THR A 271 1.00 -15.28 20.93
C THR A 271 2.40 -14.93 21.43
N GLY A 272 2.55 -14.00 22.35
CA GLY A 272 3.84 -13.43 22.78
C GLY A 272 4.40 -12.39 21.83
N THR A 273 3.68 -12.05 20.76
CA THR A 273 4.08 -11.01 19.80
C THR A 273 3.85 -9.62 20.38
N GLN A 274 4.84 -8.75 20.25
CA GLN A 274 4.73 -7.34 20.61
C GLN A 274 4.23 -6.51 19.42
N PHE A 275 3.69 -5.32 19.71
CA PHE A 275 3.22 -4.42 18.65
C PHE A 275 4.38 -3.70 17.96
N THR A 276 5.22 -2.99 18.71
CA THR A 276 6.39 -2.25 18.20
C THR A 276 7.72 -2.86 18.59
N GLY A 277 7.78 -3.54 19.74
CA GLY A 277 9.01 -4.00 20.36
C GLY A 277 9.80 -2.87 21.02
N GLU A 278 9.18 -1.73 21.31
CA GLU A 278 9.84 -0.55 21.86
C GLU A 278 9.36 -0.19 23.27
N GLN A 279 10.22 0.46 24.00
CA GLN A 279 9.86 1.36 25.09
C GLN A 279 9.80 2.77 24.52
N THR A 280 8.60 3.37 24.48
CA THR A 280 8.37 4.61 23.74
C THR A 280 8.20 5.80 24.71
N TYR A 281 8.95 6.86 24.47
CA TYR A 281 8.76 8.17 25.09
C TYR A 281 8.12 9.12 24.09
N GLN A 282 7.53 10.21 24.61
CA GLN A 282 6.87 11.26 23.85
C GLN A 282 7.46 12.61 24.22
N ALA A 283 7.73 13.43 23.22
CA ALA A 283 7.96 14.86 23.35
C ALA A 283 6.68 15.58 22.92
N ASP A 284 6.03 16.27 23.84
CA ASP A 284 4.85 17.08 23.59
C ASP A 284 5.27 18.55 23.41
N PHE A 285 5.17 19.04 22.17
CA PHE A 285 5.40 20.44 21.83
C PHE A 285 4.15 21.11 21.24
N SER A 286 2.97 20.64 21.64
CA SER A 286 1.67 21.15 21.22
C SER A 286 1.50 22.66 21.37
N PRO A 287 2.03 23.32 22.42
CA PRO A 287 1.95 24.78 22.56
C PRO A 287 2.79 25.56 21.54
N PHE A 288 3.76 24.92 20.90
CA PHE A 288 4.65 25.59 19.97
C PHE A 288 4.05 25.59 18.55
N SER A 289 3.83 26.78 17.99
CA SER A 289 3.18 26.94 16.65
C SER A 289 3.84 28.01 15.78
N THR A 290 5.02 28.50 16.16
CA THR A 290 5.76 29.49 15.37
C THR A 290 6.18 28.87 14.04
N ILE A 291 5.85 29.54 12.92
CA ILE A 291 6.23 29.11 11.59
C ILE A 291 7.75 29.15 11.44
N GLY A 292 8.33 28.10 10.87
CA GLY A 292 9.77 27.98 10.66
C GLY A 292 10.21 26.53 10.47
N LYS A 293 11.54 26.34 10.36
CA LYS A 293 12.18 25.04 10.20
C LYS A 293 12.96 24.69 11.45
N TYR A 294 12.74 23.51 11.99
CA TYR A 294 13.18 23.11 13.32
C TYR A 294 13.78 21.72 13.35
N ARG A 295 14.51 21.43 14.44
CA ARG A 295 14.92 20.09 14.86
C ARG A 295 14.57 19.90 16.33
N LEU A 296 14.22 18.68 16.72
CA LEU A 296 14.04 18.32 18.12
C LEU A 296 15.36 17.72 18.62
N ARG A 297 15.95 18.30 19.65
CA ARG A 297 17.20 17.86 20.28
C ARG A 297 16.91 17.25 21.65
N ILE A 298 17.57 16.13 21.94
CA ILE A 298 17.57 15.49 23.25
C ILE A 298 19.02 15.24 23.63
N GLU A 299 19.45 15.78 24.78
CA GLU A 299 20.80 15.60 25.28
C GLU A 299 21.15 14.11 25.40
N GLY A 300 22.33 13.70 24.90
CA GLY A 300 22.80 12.33 24.88
C GLY A 300 22.21 11.44 23.79
N LEU A 301 21.21 11.92 23.03
CA LEU A 301 20.64 11.18 21.90
C LEU A 301 20.94 11.85 20.55
N GLY A 302 21.02 13.17 20.49
CA GLY A 302 21.19 13.93 19.24
C GLY A 302 19.92 14.66 18.81
N GLU A 303 19.75 14.86 17.51
CA GLU A 303 18.67 15.65 16.90
C GLU A 303 17.76 14.78 16.00
N SER A 304 16.50 15.18 15.88
CA SER A 304 15.62 14.64 14.85
C SER A 304 16.06 15.04 13.45
N MET A 305 15.48 14.44 12.43
CA MET A 305 15.47 15.07 11.12
C MET A 305 14.79 16.45 11.20
N PRO A 306 15.17 17.40 10.30
CA PRO A 306 14.48 18.67 10.27
C PRO A 306 13.02 18.51 9.87
N PHE A 307 12.15 19.28 10.53
CA PHE A 307 10.72 19.38 10.24
C PHE A 307 10.29 20.83 10.18
N GLU A 308 9.13 21.07 9.60
CA GLU A 308 8.60 22.43 9.48
C GLU A 308 7.33 22.61 10.34
N ILE A 309 7.11 23.82 10.81
CA ILE A 309 5.78 24.30 11.17
C ILE A 309 5.39 25.28 10.06
N SER A 310 4.41 24.90 9.25
CA SER A 310 4.07 25.63 8.04
C SER A 310 2.63 25.36 7.59
N ASN A 311 2.01 26.35 6.95
CA ASN A 311 0.71 26.19 6.30
C ASN A 311 0.77 25.28 5.06
N ASN A 312 1.97 25.00 4.53
CA ASN A 312 2.13 24.20 3.32
C ASN A 312 2.13 22.69 3.55
N VAL A 313 2.39 22.20 4.76
CA VAL A 313 2.60 20.77 5.02
C VAL A 313 1.41 19.88 4.66
N ILE A 314 0.19 20.36 4.88
CA ILE A 314 -1.03 19.63 4.49
C ILE A 314 -1.25 19.71 2.98
N GLY A 315 -1.01 20.88 2.39
CA GLY A 315 -1.15 21.08 0.95
C GLY A 315 -0.19 20.23 0.13
N GLU A 316 1.06 20.09 0.59
CA GLU A 316 2.04 19.21 -0.03
C GLU A 316 1.58 17.75 -0.01
N ALA A 317 1.10 17.26 1.14
CA ALA A 317 0.55 15.92 1.26
C ALA A 317 -0.67 15.73 0.33
N PHE A 318 -1.60 16.68 0.33
CA PHE A 318 -2.77 16.67 -0.55
C PHE A 318 -2.39 16.56 -2.02
N TYR A 319 -1.44 17.39 -2.47
CA TYR A 319 -0.98 17.41 -3.87
C TYR A 319 -0.34 16.07 -4.27
N ILE A 320 0.58 15.55 -3.46
CA ILE A 320 1.28 14.29 -3.78
C ILE A 320 0.32 13.10 -3.81
N HIS A 321 -0.61 13.00 -2.86
CA HIS A 321 -1.65 11.96 -2.90
C HIS A 321 -2.54 12.08 -4.15
N SER A 322 -2.91 13.30 -4.53
CA SER A 322 -3.71 13.55 -5.74
C SER A 322 -2.94 13.18 -7.01
N LYS A 323 -1.62 13.41 -7.06
CA LYS A 323 -0.77 12.93 -8.15
C LYS A 323 -0.75 11.41 -8.24
N GLY A 324 -0.77 10.70 -7.11
CA GLY A 324 -0.93 9.24 -7.10
C GLY A 324 -2.19 8.79 -7.84
N LEU A 325 -3.31 9.45 -7.60
CA LEU A 325 -4.56 9.17 -8.30
C LEU A 325 -4.49 9.55 -9.79
N TYR A 326 -3.95 10.72 -10.13
CA TYR A 326 -3.74 11.14 -11.51
C TYR A 326 -2.94 10.11 -12.33
N HIS A 327 -1.87 9.55 -11.77
CA HIS A 327 -1.07 8.52 -12.45
C HIS A 327 -1.87 7.22 -12.71
N LYS A 328 -2.98 7.00 -12.00
CA LYS A 328 -3.86 5.85 -12.22
C LYS A 328 -5.00 6.12 -13.20
N ARG A 329 -5.16 7.33 -13.72
CA ARG A 329 -6.16 7.62 -14.75
C ARG A 329 -6.02 6.67 -15.93
N CYS A 330 -7.13 6.14 -16.41
CA CYS A 330 -7.21 5.23 -17.55
C CYS A 330 -7.74 5.98 -18.79
N GLY A 331 -7.21 5.69 -19.97
CA GLY A 331 -7.68 6.32 -21.21
C GLY A 331 -7.00 7.64 -21.60
N ILE A 332 -5.94 8.05 -20.89
CA ILE A 332 -5.18 9.27 -21.17
C ILE A 332 -3.68 9.03 -21.07
N ALA A 333 -2.88 9.70 -21.89
CA ALA A 333 -1.44 9.78 -21.73
C ALA A 333 -1.08 10.59 -20.48
N LYS A 334 -0.03 10.19 -19.77
CA LYS A 334 0.60 10.96 -18.70
C LYS A 334 1.80 11.65 -19.28
N GLU A 335 1.80 12.99 -19.29
CA GLU A 335 2.81 13.76 -20.01
C GLU A 335 3.11 15.10 -19.34
N LYS A 336 4.20 15.74 -19.78
CA LYS A 336 4.53 17.09 -19.37
C LYS A 336 3.48 18.07 -19.90
N PRO A 337 3.14 19.14 -19.14
CA PRO A 337 3.76 19.57 -17.88
C PRO A 337 3.15 18.93 -16.63
N PHE A 338 2.22 17.99 -16.75
CA PHE A 338 1.42 17.47 -15.64
C PHE A 338 2.19 16.47 -14.77
N THR A 339 3.17 15.78 -15.34
CA THR A 339 4.03 14.84 -14.62
C THR A 339 5.37 14.62 -15.34
N ASN A 340 6.39 14.20 -14.58
CA ASN A 340 7.67 13.70 -15.10
C ASN A 340 7.71 12.16 -15.23
N TRP A 341 6.71 11.44 -14.71
CA TRP A 341 6.50 9.99 -14.93
C TRP A 341 5.55 9.80 -16.12
N THR A 342 6.13 9.79 -17.31
CA THR A 342 5.37 9.81 -18.56
C THR A 342 4.98 8.40 -19.02
N SER A 343 3.77 8.25 -19.59
CA SER A 343 3.33 7.03 -20.25
C SER A 343 2.30 7.34 -21.34
N GLY A 344 2.20 6.47 -22.36
CA GLY A 344 1.20 6.58 -23.41
C GLY A 344 -0.23 6.39 -22.89
N ASP A 345 -1.22 6.70 -23.73
CA ASP A 345 -2.62 6.44 -23.48
C ASP A 345 -2.93 4.93 -23.47
N CYS A 346 -4.02 4.52 -22.84
CA CYS A 346 -4.30 3.10 -22.63
C CYS A 346 -5.81 2.80 -22.59
N HIS A 347 -6.18 1.55 -22.88
CA HIS A 347 -7.49 0.93 -22.63
C HIS A 347 -8.71 1.78 -23.03
N LYS A 348 -8.65 2.43 -24.19
CA LYS A 348 -9.73 3.24 -24.75
C LYS A 348 -10.86 2.41 -25.32
N THR A 349 -10.61 1.15 -25.67
CA THR A 349 -11.57 0.25 -26.30
C THR A 349 -12.02 -0.83 -25.35
N ILE A 350 -13.32 -1.01 -25.18
CA ILE A 350 -13.92 -2.10 -24.42
C ILE A 350 -14.98 -2.84 -25.23
N PHE A 351 -15.37 -4.03 -24.77
CA PHE A 351 -16.41 -4.85 -25.35
C PHE A 351 -17.53 -5.10 -24.37
N LYS A 352 -18.78 -4.99 -24.81
CA LYS A 352 -19.95 -5.29 -23.95
C LYS A 352 -20.10 -6.82 -23.82
N SER A 353 -20.25 -7.28 -22.58
CA SER A 353 -20.56 -8.67 -22.27
C SER A 353 -21.97 -8.78 -21.72
N ASN A 354 -22.67 -9.85 -22.06
CA ASN A 354 -23.95 -10.20 -21.43
C ASN A 354 -23.74 -10.89 -20.07
N PHE A 355 -22.49 -11.03 -19.63
CA PHE A 355 -22.16 -11.64 -18.35
C PHE A 355 -22.43 -10.65 -17.20
N PRO A 356 -22.97 -11.11 -16.05
CA PRO A 356 -23.25 -10.24 -14.91
C PRO A 356 -21.97 -9.69 -14.26
N PRO A 357 -22.06 -8.69 -13.41
CA PRO A 357 -20.92 -8.14 -12.68
C PRO A 357 -20.14 -9.22 -11.95
N ASN A 358 -18.82 -9.08 -11.91
CA ASN A 358 -17.98 -9.99 -11.15
C ASN A 358 -18.20 -9.81 -9.65
N ASN A 359 -18.59 -10.87 -9.02
CA ASN A 359 -18.49 -10.98 -7.58
C ASN A 359 -17.63 -12.21 -7.28
N ARG A 360 -16.37 -11.99 -6.93
CA ARG A 360 -15.36 -13.03 -6.73
C ARG A 360 -15.73 -14.10 -5.69
N HIS A 361 -16.84 -13.93 -4.97
CA HIS A 361 -17.22 -14.77 -3.85
C HIS A 361 -18.73 -14.99 -3.78
N TYR A 362 -19.33 -15.48 -4.86
CA TYR A 362 -20.68 -16.01 -4.76
C TYR A 362 -20.71 -17.33 -3.98
N LYS A 363 -20.65 -17.20 -2.68
CA LYS A 363 -21.34 -18.11 -1.81
C LYS A 363 -22.74 -17.52 -1.61
N VAL A 364 -23.76 -18.26 -2.00
CA VAL A 364 -25.13 -17.93 -1.58
C VAL A 364 -25.07 -17.67 -0.09
N SER A 365 -25.30 -16.41 0.30
CA SER A 365 -25.27 -16.07 1.71
C SER A 365 -26.40 -16.86 2.38
N LYS A 366 -26.19 -17.28 3.62
CA LYS A 366 -27.23 -17.93 4.46
C LYS A 366 -28.50 -17.10 4.59
N ASP A 367 -28.48 -15.85 4.10
CA ASP A 367 -29.53 -14.84 4.23
C ASP A 367 -30.62 -14.91 3.15
N LYS A 368 -30.73 -16.01 2.40
CA LYS A 368 -31.81 -16.28 1.43
C LYS A 368 -31.94 -15.25 0.29
N ARG A 369 -30.90 -14.52 -0.07
CA ARG A 369 -30.89 -13.65 -1.24
C ARG A 369 -30.71 -14.51 -2.49
N ASP A 370 -31.63 -14.43 -3.43
CA ASP A 370 -31.53 -15.03 -4.78
C ASP A 370 -30.45 -14.32 -5.60
N TYR A 371 -29.22 -14.42 -5.17
CA TYR A 371 -28.10 -13.72 -5.77
C TYR A 371 -26.93 -14.69 -5.95
N GLY A 372 -26.55 -14.94 -7.21
CA GLY A 372 -25.42 -15.80 -7.52
C GLY A 372 -25.69 -16.81 -8.64
N PHE A 373 -24.80 -17.78 -8.76
CA PHE A 373 -24.87 -18.81 -9.78
C PHE A 373 -25.41 -20.13 -9.21
N PHE A 374 -26.32 -20.74 -9.97
CA PHE A 374 -26.98 -21.97 -9.59
C PHE A 374 -26.92 -22.97 -10.73
N ASP A 375 -26.74 -24.25 -10.43
CA ASP A 375 -26.89 -25.32 -11.40
C ASP A 375 -28.35 -25.60 -11.78
N SER A 376 -28.58 -26.54 -12.66
CA SER A 376 -29.92 -26.95 -13.11
C SER A 376 -30.81 -27.49 -11.99
N THR A 377 -30.23 -27.89 -10.84
CA THR A 377 -30.93 -28.40 -9.65
C THR A 377 -31.14 -27.34 -8.59
N SER A 378 -30.87 -26.06 -8.90
CA SER A 378 -30.91 -24.93 -7.99
C SER A 378 -29.90 -24.98 -6.84
N LYS A 379 -28.85 -25.77 -6.97
CA LYS A 379 -27.72 -25.73 -6.03
C LYS A 379 -26.75 -24.61 -6.38
N PRO A 380 -26.25 -23.86 -5.38
CA PRO A 380 -25.21 -22.84 -5.60
C PRO A 380 -23.93 -23.45 -6.15
N ILE A 381 -23.32 -22.81 -7.12
CA ILE A 381 -22.04 -23.20 -7.68
C ILE A 381 -21.03 -22.07 -7.60
N GLU A 382 -19.76 -22.41 -7.44
CA GLU A 382 -18.65 -21.48 -7.53
C GLU A 382 -18.19 -21.40 -8.99
N VAL A 383 -18.18 -20.19 -9.53
CA VAL A 383 -17.84 -19.92 -10.92
C VAL A 383 -16.54 -19.13 -10.99
N LYS A 384 -15.60 -19.60 -11.80
CA LYS A 384 -14.43 -18.81 -12.13
C LYS A 384 -14.74 -17.81 -13.24
N HIS A 385 -14.78 -16.58 -12.85
CA HIS A 385 -15.28 -15.43 -13.59
C HIS A 385 -14.65 -15.23 -14.97
N PHE A 386 -13.31 -15.28 -15.07
CA PHE A 386 -12.58 -14.91 -16.29
C PHE A 386 -12.94 -15.71 -17.54
N THR A 387 -13.36 -16.96 -17.39
CA THR A 387 -13.74 -17.78 -18.54
C THR A 387 -15.11 -17.37 -19.10
N LEU A 388 -16.04 -16.97 -18.24
CA LEU A 388 -17.41 -16.65 -18.65
C LEU A 388 -17.50 -15.28 -19.35
N ILE A 389 -16.69 -14.31 -18.94
CA ILE A 389 -16.68 -12.98 -19.54
C ILE A 389 -16.37 -13.04 -21.04
N THR A 390 -15.37 -13.83 -21.44
CA THR A 390 -14.99 -14.00 -22.84
C THR A 390 -16.06 -14.72 -23.65
N LEU A 391 -16.65 -15.80 -23.08
CA LEU A 391 -17.66 -16.60 -23.79
C LEU A 391 -18.95 -15.84 -24.09
N ASN A 392 -19.20 -14.76 -23.33
CA ASN A 392 -20.44 -13.97 -23.41
C ASN A 392 -20.23 -12.55 -23.94
N ALA A 393 -19.05 -12.24 -24.44
CA ALA A 393 -18.72 -10.93 -24.98
C ALA A 393 -19.04 -10.79 -26.48
N LYS A 394 -19.47 -9.62 -26.88
CA LYS A 394 -19.61 -9.20 -28.29
C LYS A 394 -18.33 -8.49 -28.71
N THR A 395 -17.38 -9.22 -29.27
CA THR A 395 -16.06 -8.70 -29.65
C THR A 395 -16.03 -8.02 -31.02
N ASP A 396 -17.13 -8.11 -31.78
CA ASP A 396 -17.31 -7.43 -33.07
C ASP A 396 -17.82 -5.98 -32.96
N THR A 397 -18.20 -5.57 -31.77
CA THR A 397 -18.75 -4.23 -31.51
C THR A 397 -17.96 -3.52 -30.39
N PRO A 398 -16.76 -2.99 -30.69
CA PRO A 398 -16.00 -2.22 -29.71
C PRO A 398 -16.70 -0.91 -29.38
N VAL A 399 -16.53 -0.47 -28.14
CA VAL A 399 -17.00 0.83 -27.64
C VAL A 399 -15.79 1.63 -27.19
N GLU A 400 -15.64 2.85 -27.73
CA GLU A 400 -14.62 3.79 -27.29
C GLU A 400 -15.00 4.41 -25.94
N VAL A 401 -14.05 4.43 -25.01
CA VAL A 401 -14.26 4.96 -23.66
C VAL A 401 -13.02 5.71 -23.16
N CYS A 402 -13.27 6.70 -22.30
CA CYS A 402 -12.24 7.44 -21.60
C CYS A 402 -12.71 7.68 -20.17
N GLY A 403 -11.79 7.69 -19.21
CA GLY A 403 -12.12 7.93 -17.81
C GLY A 403 -11.98 6.70 -16.90
N GLY A 404 -12.15 6.95 -15.61
CA GLY A 404 -11.89 5.98 -14.56
C GLY A 404 -10.39 5.82 -14.25
N TRP A 405 -10.08 4.95 -13.33
CA TRP A 405 -8.71 4.67 -12.87
C TRP A 405 -8.39 3.18 -12.97
N HIS A 406 -7.13 2.86 -13.09
CA HIS A 406 -6.63 1.50 -12.84
C HIS A 406 -6.85 1.17 -11.36
N ASP A 407 -7.35 -0.03 -11.05
CA ASP A 407 -7.72 -0.43 -9.68
C ASP A 407 -6.50 -0.47 -8.75
N ALA A 408 -5.47 -1.19 -9.18
CA ALA A 408 -4.29 -1.50 -8.39
C ALA A 408 -3.06 -1.67 -9.29
N ALA A 409 -2.43 -2.84 -9.20
CA ALA A 409 -1.41 -3.29 -10.14
C ALA A 409 -1.99 -3.78 -11.47
N ASP A 410 -3.26 -4.08 -11.54
CA ASP A 410 -4.01 -4.40 -12.77
C ASP A 410 -4.69 -3.13 -13.34
N TYR A 411 -5.32 -3.27 -14.52
CA TYR A 411 -5.90 -2.16 -15.25
C TYR A 411 -7.43 -2.18 -15.28
N ASP A 412 -8.03 -2.96 -14.40
CA ASP A 412 -9.48 -3.05 -14.27
C ASP A 412 -10.10 -1.74 -13.76
N ARG A 413 -11.37 -1.48 -14.14
CA ARG A 413 -12.20 -0.39 -13.61
C ARG A 413 -13.39 -0.98 -12.90
N ARG A 414 -13.51 -0.73 -11.60
CA ARG A 414 -14.40 -1.50 -10.72
C ARG A 414 -15.39 -0.63 -9.96
N PRO A 415 -16.50 -1.21 -9.44
CA PRO A 415 -17.45 -0.49 -8.61
C PRO A 415 -16.84 0.10 -7.34
N TYR A 416 -15.74 -0.43 -6.85
CA TYR A 416 -15.01 0.15 -5.70
C TYR A 416 -14.49 1.56 -5.98
N HIS A 417 -14.37 1.97 -7.24
CA HIS A 417 -13.95 3.32 -7.63
C HIS A 417 -15.02 4.36 -7.33
N TYR A 418 -16.26 3.96 -7.09
CA TYR A 418 -17.27 4.87 -6.53
C TYR A 418 -16.91 5.34 -5.12
N ASP A 419 -16.13 4.55 -4.34
CA ASP A 419 -15.60 5.01 -3.07
C ASP A 419 -14.57 6.14 -3.25
N VAL A 420 -13.78 6.12 -4.34
CA VAL A 420 -12.88 7.24 -4.70
C VAL A 420 -13.70 8.50 -4.95
N VAL A 421 -14.72 8.40 -5.80
CA VAL A 421 -15.63 9.52 -6.11
C VAL A 421 -16.28 10.05 -4.83
N CYS A 422 -16.77 9.15 -3.98
CA CYS A 422 -17.37 9.50 -2.68
C CYS A 422 -16.39 10.28 -1.78
N ASP A 423 -15.13 9.85 -1.71
CA ASP A 423 -14.09 10.49 -0.92
C ASP A 423 -13.77 11.91 -1.38
N LEU A 424 -13.55 12.10 -2.69
CA LEU A 424 -13.28 13.41 -3.27
C LEU A 424 -14.45 14.36 -3.05
N LEU A 425 -15.67 13.90 -3.36
CA LEU A 425 -16.88 14.71 -3.25
C LEU A 425 -17.27 15.03 -1.81
N ALA A 426 -17.07 14.10 -0.85
CA ALA A 426 -17.34 14.35 0.56
C ALA A 426 -16.44 15.46 1.12
N SER A 427 -15.15 15.43 0.77
CA SER A 427 -14.22 16.49 1.15
C SER A 427 -14.67 17.86 0.61
N TYR A 428 -15.05 17.92 -0.66
CA TYR A 428 -15.59 19.14 -1.27
C TYR A 428 -16.92 19.58 -0.63
N ILE A 429 -17.87 18.66 -0.43
CA ILE A 429 -19.19 18.98 0.18
C ILE A 429 -19.01 19.57 1.58
N TYR A 430 -18.10 19.03 2.39
CA TYR A 430 -17.85 19.54 3.74
C TYR A 430 -17.09 20.88 3.73
N ARG A 431 -16.06 21.04 2.88
CA ARG A 431 -15.14 22.18 2.86
C ARG A 431 -14.93 22.76 1.45
N PRO A 432 -15.98 23.26 0.78
CA PRO A 432 -15.85 23.75 -0.61
C PRO A 432 -14.83 24.89 -0.75
N GLN A 433 -14.67 25.71 0.28
CA GLN A 433 -13.74 26.84 0.27
C GLN A 433 -12.26 26.44 0.22
N ASN A 434 -11.92 25.19 0.52
CA ASN A 434 -10.55 24.68 0.45
C ASN A 434 -10.11 24.40 -0.99
N PHE A 435 -11.06 24.26 -1.93
CA PHE A 435 -10.77 23.76 -3.26
C PHE A 435 -10.99 24.82 -4.33
N THR A 436 -10.06 24.87 -5.28
CA THR A 436 -10.09 25.81 -6.41
C THR A 436 -9.64 25.11 -7.69
N ASP A 437 -9.91 25.76 -8.81
CA ASP A 437 -9.27 25.47 -10.08
C ASP A 437 -7.77 25.75 -9.99
N ASN A 438 -6.95 25.07 -10.77
CA ASN A 438 -5.49 25.15 -10.80
C ASN A 438 -4.76 24.68 -9.50
N GLN A 439 -5.34 23.71 -8.81
CA GLN A 439 -4.79 23.22 -7.55
C GLN A 439 -4.01 21.91 -7.70
N LEU A 440 -4.32 21.09 -8.70
CA LEU A 440 -3.72 19.76 -8.90
C LEU A 440 -2.78 19.65 -10.10
N ASN A 441 -2.67 20.71 -10.94
CA ASN A 441 -1.89 20.68 -12.18
C ASN A 441 -2.26 19.46 -13.06
N ILE A 442 -3.52 19.34 -13.41
CA ILE A 442 -4.09 18.32 -14.29
C ILE A 442 -4.51 18.92 -15.64
N PRO A 443 -4.77 18.13 -16.69
CA PRO A 443 -5.15 18.65 -18.00
C PRO A 443 -6.38 19.55 -18.01
N GLU A 444 -7.31 19.34 -17.09
CA GLU A 444 -8.55 20.12 -16.95
C GLU A 444 -8.36 21.45 -16.21
N SER A 445 -7.24 21.65 -15.51
CA SER A 445 -6.97 22.92 -14.82
C SER A 445 -7.13 24.14 -15.76
N ASN A 446 -7.66 25.24 -15.28
CA ASN A 446 -8.09 26.46 -15.99
C ASN A 446 -9.46 26.37 -16.70
N ASN A 447 -10.36 25.53 -16.22
CA ASN A 447 -11.71 25.41 -16.76
C ASN A 447 -12.81 26.05 -15.87
N ASN A 448 -12.42 26.69 -14.75
CA ASN A 448 -13.28 27.25 -13.70
C ASN A 448 -14.04 26.22 -12.85
N ILE A 449 -13.65 24.94 -12.93
CA ILE A 449 -14.13 23.90 -12.02
C ILE A 449 -13.00 23.61 -11.03
N PRO A 450 -13.28 23.47 -9.73
CA PRO A 450 -12.23 23.01 -8.80
C PRO A 450 -11.65 21.65 -9.23
N ASP A 451 -10.32 21.55 -9.32
CA ASP A 451 -9.63 20.37 -9.87
C ASP A 451 -10.02 19.05 -9.17
N ILE A 452 -10.41 19.10 -7.89
CA ILE A 452 -10.90 17.91 -7.19
C ILE A 452 -12.23 17.39 -7.77
N LEU A 453 -13.06 18.30 -8.30
CA LEU A 453 -14.30 17.92 -8.98
C LEU A 453 -14.00 17.40 -10.39
N ASP A 454 -13.01 17.95 -11.09
CA ASP A 454 -12.53 17.41 -12.37
C ASP A 454 -12.01 15.98 -12.21
N GLU A 455 -11.28 15.70 -11.13
CA GLU A 455 -10.84 14.33 -10.82
C GLU A 455 -12.03 13.39 -10.54
N ALA A 456 -13.07 13.87 -9.86
CA ALA A 456 -14.28 13.11 -9.63
C ALA A 456 -15.09 12.89 -10.93
N ILE A 457 -15.17 13.91 -11.80
CA ILE A 457 -15.76 13.81 -13.14
C ILE A 457 -14.99 12.76 -13.95
N TRP A 458 -13.65 12.79 -13.94
CA TRP A 458 -12.83 11.79 -14.63
C TRP A 458 -13.21 10.37 -14.23
N GLY A 459 -13.36 10.12 -12.93
CA GLY A 459 -13.75 8.82 -12.40
C GLY A 459 -15.13 8.36 -12.85
N MET A 460 -16.06 9.29 -13.01
CA MET A 460 -17.45 9.01 -13.36
C MET A 460 -17.70 8.95 -14.88
N ASN A 461 -16.90 9.64 -15.71
CA ASN A 461 -17.11 9.77 -17.14
C ASN A 461 -17.16 8.42 -17.86
N VAL A 462 -16.35 7.45 -17.49
CA VAL A 462 -16.41 6.11 -18.09
C VAL A 462 -17.78 5.48 -17.95
N TRP A 463 -18.45 5.66 -16.82
CA TRP A 463 -19.77 5.10 -16.54
C TRP A 463 -20.89 5.91 -17.21
N LEU A 464 -20.75 7.23 -17.31
CA LEU A 464 -21.67 8.09 -18.07
C LEU A 464 -21.68 7.71 -19.55
N ASN A 465 -20.48 7.58 -20.15
CA ASN A 465 -20.33 7.19 -21.56
C ASN A 465 -20.86 5.78 -21.85
N LEU A 466 -20.95 4.93 -20.84
CA LEU A 466 -21.46 3.56 -20.95
C LEU A 466 -22.91 3.40 -20.50
N GLN A 467 -23.57 4.50 -20.07
CA GLN A 467 -24.99 4.45 -19.74
C GLN A 467 -25.80 4.14 -20.99
N ASN A 468 -26.62 3.10 -20.90
CA ASN A 468 -27.52 2.74 -21.99
C ASN A 468 -28.67 3.77 -22.14
N ALA A 469 -29.29 3.81 -23.30
CA ALA A 469 -30.39 4.77 -23.59
C ALA A 469 -31.57 4.65 -22.60
N ASP A 470 -31.82 3.44 -22.07
CA ASP A 470 -32.85 3.17 -21.06
C ASP A 470 -32.46 3.62 -19.63
N GLY A 471 -31.19 4.06 -19.42
CA GLY A 471 -30.68 4.53 -18.15
C GLY A 471 -29.84 3.50 -17.39
N SER A 472 -29.78 2.25 -17.82
CA SER A 472 -29.03 1.18 -17.14
C SER A 472 -27.52 1.35 -17.31
N VAL A 473 -26.75 0.91 -16.31
CA VAL A 473 -25.27 1.00 -16.29
C VAL A 473 -24.66 -0.31 -15.82
N GLY A 474 -23.68 -0.83 -16.57
CA GLY A 474 -22.87 -1.97 -16.16
C GLY A 474 -21.96 -1.62 -14.98
N GLY A 475 -21.52 -2.62 -14.22
CA GLY A 475 -20.79 -2.39 -12.97
C GLY A 475 -19.28 -2.56 -13.04
N TRP A 476 -18.77 -3.32 -14.03
CA TRP A 476 -17.37 -3.76 -14.06
C TRP A 476 -16.79 -3.66 -15.45
N ILE A 477 -15.55 -3.20 -15.55
CA ILE A 477 -14.71 -3.33 -16.75
C ILE A 477 -13.49 -4.14 -16.32
N GLU A 478 -13.34 -5.32 -16.88
CA GLU A 478 -12.34 -6.29 -16.46
C GLU A 478 -11.80 -7.10 -17.66
N ALA A 479 -10.54 -7.53 -17.56
CA ALA A 479 -9.93 -8.44 -18.52
C ALA A 479 -10.05 -9.90 -18.06
N ASN A 480 -9.73 -10.85 -18.98
CA ASN A 480 -9.75 -12.28 -18.67
C ASN A 480 -8.60 -12.76 -17.78
N SER A 481 -7.53 -11.99 -17.70
CA SER A 481 -6.32 -12.35 -16.97
C SER A 481 -5.60 -11.09 -16.53
N HIS A 482 -4.69 -11.24 -15.56
CA HIS A 482 -3.76 -10.17 -15.24
C HIS A 482 -3.00 -9.73 -16.50
N PRO A 483 -2.63 -8.43 -16.59
CA PRO A 483 -1.84 -7.90 -17.68
C PRO A 483 -0.56 -8.69 -17.90
N LYS A 484 -0.25 -8.98 -19.15
CA LYS A 484 1.04 -9.58 -19.54
C LYS A 484 2.10 -8.51 -19.78
N GLU A 485 1.64 -7.35 -20.24
CA GLU A 485 2.45 -6.16 -20.44
C GLU A 485 2.34 -5.26 -19.20
N TYR A 486 3.48 -4.84 -18.67
CA TYR A 486 3.54 -4.00 -17.47
C TYR A 486 3.30 -2.53 -17.78
N ASN A 487 3.51 -2.12 -19.03
CA ASN A 487 3.13 -0.80 -19.51
C ASN A 487 1.69 -0.79 -20.01
N PRO A 488 0.79 0.04 -19.45
CA PRO A 488 -0.63 0.03 -19.80
C PRO A 488 -0.90 0.31 -21.28
N HIS A 489 -0.09 1.18 -21.91
CA HIS A 489 -0.25 1.50 -23.34
C HIS A 489 0.19 0.37 -24.29
N LEU A 490 0.95 -0.62 -23.80
CA LEU A 490 1.35 -1.80 -24.54
C LEU A 490 0.41 -2.99 -24.31
N ASP A 491 -0.46 -2.94 -23.31
CA ASP A 491 -1.42 -4.01 -23.02
C ASP A 491 -2.50 -4.03 -24.11
N LYS A 492 -2.54 -5.11 -24.89
CA LYS A 492 -3.48 -5.33 -26.00
C LYS A 492 -4.59 -6.31 -25.65
N GLN A 493 -4.68 -6.76 -24.40
CA GLN A 493 -5.77 -7.64 -24.03
C GLN A 493 -7.11 -6.92 -24.06
N PRO A 494 -8.20 -7.62 -24.45
CA PRO A 494 -9.53 -7.00 -24.47
C PRO A 494 -10.08 -6.83 -23.04
N TYR A 495 -10.76 -5.71 -22.81
CA TYR A 495 -11.50 -5.41 -21.61
C TYR A 495 -13.00 -5.45 -21.84
N PHE A 496 -13.75 -5.95 -20.88
CA PHE A 496 -15.16 -6.27 -21.05
C PHE A 496 -16.02 -5.57 -19.99
N LEU A 497 -17.04 -4.85 -20.43
CA LEU A 497 -18.08 -4.29 -19.56
C LEU A 497 -19.08 -5.40 -19.20
N SER A 498 -19.34 -5.58 -17.91
CA SER A 498 -20.39 -6.46 -17.43
C SER A 498 -21.80 -5.98 -17.83
N ALA A 499 -22.76 -6.90 -17.89
CA ALA A 499 -24.16 -6.55 -18.04
C ALA A 499 -24.65 -5.62 -16.93
N ALA A 500 -25.58 -4.73 -17.25
CA ALA A 500 -26.21 -3.86 -16.26
C ALA A 500 -27.14 -4.67 -15.34
N THR A 501 -27.10 -4.32 -14.04
CA THR A 501 -28.03 -4.83 -13.04
C THR A 501 -28.69 -3.66 -12.30
N ARG A 502 -29.77 -3.92 -11.56
CA ARG A 502 -30.41 -2.89 -10.73
C ARG A 502 -29.43 -2.38 -9.66
N GLU A 503 -28.61 -3.25 -9.09
CA GLU A 503 -27.58 -2.91 -8.10
C GLU A 503 -26.54 -1.98 -8.72
N SER A 504 -25.88 -2.37 -9.81
CA SER A 504 -24.85 -1.54 -10.46
C SER A 504 -25.38 -0.20 -10.92
N THR A 505 -26.62 -0.17 -11.45
CA THR A 505 -27.26 1.06 -11.93
C THR A 505 -27.65 1.99 -10.76
N MET A 506 -28.13 1.46 -9.64
CA MET A 506 -28.45 2.29 -8.46
C MET A 506 -27.18 2.80 -7.77
N GLN A 507 -26.11 2.00 -7.75
CA GLN A 507 -24.82 2.45 -7.24
C GLN A 507 -24.26 3.60 -8.09
N TYR A 508 -24.35 3.50 -9.43
CA TYR A 508 -24.03 4.62 -10.31
C TYR A 508 -24.86 5.86 -9.98
N CYS A 509 -26.21 5.70 -9.87
CA CYS A 509 -27.11 6.81 -9.55
C CYS A 509 -26.72 7.52 -8.24
N ALA A 510 -26.35 6.77 -7.20
CA ALA A 510 -25.96 7.32 -5.90
C ALA A 510 -24.76 8.27 -6.01
N HIS A 511 -23.79 7.96 -6.87
CA HIS A 511 -22.58 8.76 -7.03
C HIS A 511 -22.71 9.85 -8.09
N ALA A 512 -23.47 9.60 -9.16
CA ALA A 512 -23.80 10.61 -10.16
C ALA A 512 -24.64 11.76 -9.55
N SER A 513 -25.62 11.44 -8.69
CA SER A 513 -26.40 12.45 -7.97
C SER A 513 -25.57 13.20 -6.92
N MET A 514 -24.61 12.55 -6.27
CA MET A 514 -23.64 13.22 -5.37
C MET A 514 -22.74 14.20 -6.12
N LEU A 515 -22.24 13.80 -7.29
CA LEU A 515 -21.44 14.67 -8.17
C LEU A 515 -22.26 15.87 -8.65
N ALA A 516 -23.51 15.65 -9.06
CA ALA A 516 -24.41 16.74 -9.44
C ALA A 516 -24.61 17.77 -8.31
N LEU A 517 -24.78 17.31 -7.07
CA LEU A 517 -24.87 18.19 -5.89
C LEU A 517 -23.60 19.01 -5.67
N ALA A 518 -22.45 18.39 -5.78
CA ALA A 518 -21.15 19.06 -5.62
C ALA A 518 -20.93 20.12 -6.73
N LEU A 519 -21.23 19.80 -7.98
CA LEU A 519 -21.15 20.73 -9.12
C LEU A 519 -22.14 21.89 -8.99
N LYS A 520 -23.37 21.62 -8.56
CA LYS A 520 -24.35 22.68 -8.26
C LYS A 520 -23.82 23.63 -7.19
N LYS A 521 -23.17 23.09 -6.15
CA LYS A 521 -22.55 23.87 -5.07
C LYS A 521 -21.35 24.69 -5.57
N ALA A 522 -20.61 24.18 -6.57
CA ALA A 522 -19.51 24.87 -7.24
C ALA A 522 -20.00 25.92 -8.27
N ASN A 523 -21.28 26.09 -8.44
CA ASN A 523 -21.92 26.94 -9.45
C ASN A 523 -21.67 26.47 -10.91
N CYS A 524 -21.31 25.19 -11.11
CA CYS A 524 -21.16 24.55 -12.42
C CYS A 524 -22.52 23.99 -12.86
N ILE A 525 -23.44 24.87 -13.21
CA ILE A 525 -24.88 24.53 -13.34
C ILE A 525 -25.18 23.61 -14.52
N GLU A 526 -24.53 23.80 -15.66
CA GLU A 526 -24.73 22.98 -16.87
C GLU A 526 -24.32 21.53 -16.62
N GLN A 527 -23.10 21.33 -16.07
CA GLN A 527 -22.60 20.01 -15.70
C GLN A 527 -23.50 19.38 -14.63
N ALA A 528 -23.90 20.13 -13.60
CA ALA A 528 -24.80 19.63 -12.57
C ALA A 528 -26.12 19.14 -13.16
N GLN A 529 -26.67 19.83 -14.17
CA GLN A 529 -27.91 19.42 -14.86
C GLN A 529 -27.73 18.14 -15.69
N GLU A 530 -26.60 17.99 -16.37
CA GLU A 530 -26.25 16.77 -17.11
C GLU A 530 -26.22 15.55 -16.19
N TRP A 531 -25.45 15.64 -15.09
CA TRP A 531 -25.33 14.57 -14.10
C TRP A 531 -26.67 14.29 -13.39
N THR A 532 -27.47 15.31 -13.12
CA THR A 532 -28.82 15.14 -12.55
C THR A 532 -29.72 14.34 -13.51
N THR A 533 -29.69 14.68 -14.79
CA THR A 533 -30.49 14.00 -15.82
C THR A 533 -30.10 12.53 -15.96
N SER A 534 -28.80 12.26 -15.99
CA SER A 534 -28.26 10.89 -16.04
C SER A 534 -28.66 10.09 -14.79
N ALA A 535 -28.51 10.68 -13.60
CA ALA A 535 -28.92 10.05 -12.34
C ALA A 535 -30.41 9.71 -12.29
N ILE A 536 -31.28 10.60 -12.78
CA ILE A 536 -32.75 10.36 -12.85
C ILE A 536 -33.03 9.17 -13.78
N LYS A 537 -32.41 9.08 -14.94
CA LYS A 537 -32.58 7.94 -15.86
C LYS A 537 -32.19 6.62 -15.17
N ALA A 538 -31.02 6.61 -14.50
CA ALA A 538 -30.55 5.45 -13.77
C ALA A 538 -31.48 5.05 -12.61
N TYR A 539 -31.95 6.03 -11.83
CA TYR A 539 -32.91 5.80 -10.74
C TYR A 539 -34.20 5.17 -11.24
N ASN A 540 -34.76 5.74 -12.32
CA ASN A 540 -36.05 5.27 -12.90
C ASN A 540 -35.92 3.84 -13.44
N TRP A 541 -34.77 3.48 -14.03
CA TRP A 541 -34.53 2.12 -14.50
C TRP A 541 -34.36 1.14 -13.33
N ALA A 542 -33.48 1.47 -12.38
CA ALA A 542 -33.11 0.57 -11.29
C ALA A 542 -34.29 0.34 -10.31
N SER A 543 -35.19 1.34 -10.15
CA SER A 543 -36.30 1.22 -9.24
C SER A 543 -37.41 0.26 -9.72
N LYS A 544 -37.42 -0.10 -11.02
CA LYS A 544 -38.42 -1.00 -11.61
C LYS A 544 -38.11 -2.46 -11.31
N PRO A 545 -38.98 -3.21 -10.59
CA PRO A 545 -38.72 -4.62 -10.27
C PRO A 545 -38.58 -5.53 -11.49
N GLU A 546 -39.24 -5.20 -12.60
CA GLU A 546 -39.18 -5.94 -13.86
C GLU A 546 -37.78 -5.93 -14.53
N ASN A 547 -36.94 -4.94 -14.19
CA ASN A 547 -35.55 -4.85 -14.68
C ASN A 547 -34.58 -5.80 -13.96
N ARG A 548 -35.11 -6.72 -13.15
CA ARG A 548 -34.32 -7.74 -12.47
C ARG A 548 -33.57 -8.61 -13.48
N PHE A 549 -32.24 -8.65 -13.35
CA PHE A 549 -31.39 -9.40 -14.26
C PHE A 549 -31.43 -10.91 -13.93
N SER A 550 -31.69 -11.73 -14.95
CA SER A 550 -31.59 -13.19 -14.85
C SER A 550 -31.14 -13.74 -16.21
N ALA A 551 -30.16 -14.59 -16.23
CA ALA A 551 -29.65 -15.19 -17.45
C ALA A 551 -29.10 -16.60 -17.23
N HIS A 552 -29.09 -17.39 -18.33
CA HIS A 552 -28.53 -18.74 -18.34
C HIS A 552 -27.24 -18.72 -19.14
N TYR A 553 -26.21 -19.38 -18.63
CA TYR A 553 -24.90 -19.49 -19.28
C TYR A 553 -24.48 -20.96 -19.39
N LEU A 554 -23.58 -21.25 -20.32
CA LEU A 554 -22.87 -22.52 -20.39
C LEU A 554 -21.51 -22.37 -19.70
N TYR A 555 -21.21 -23.28 -18.79
CA TYR A 555 -19.98 -23.24 -17.99
C TYR A 555 -19.23 -24.56 -18.10
N PRO A 556 -17.91 -24.57 -18.32
CA PRO A 556 -17.12 -25.79 -18.33
C PRO A 556 -17.09 -26.46 -16.95
N ILE A 557 -17.41 -27.72 -16.87
CA ILE A 557 -17.43 -28.49 -15.61
C ILE A 557 -16.01 -28.59 -15.03
N ASN A 558 -15.01 -28.63 -15.90
CA ASN A 558 -13.62 -28.71 -15.49
C ASN A 558 -12.81 -27.54 -16.06
N ASP A 559 -12.31 -26.69 -15.20
CA ASP A 559 -11.55 -25.47 -15.51
C ASP A 559 -10.22 -25.73 -16.26
N ARG A 560 -9.69 -26.95 -16.20
CA ARG A 560 -8.44 -27.32 -16.86
C ARG A 560 -8.66 -27.84 -18.29
N ASP A 561 -9.87 -28.24 -18.60
CA ASP A 561 -10.21 -28.86 -19.88
C ASP A 561 -11.37 -28.09 -20.52
N ARG A 562 -11.02 -27.09 -21.34
CA ARG A 562 -11.99 -26.24 -22.06
C ARG A 562 -12.79 -27.02 -23.14
N THR A 563 -12.52 -28.29 -23.32
CA THR A 563 -13.15 -29.16 -24.33
C THR A 563 -14.18 -30.12 -23.77
N SER A 564 -14.28 -30.21 -22.44
CA SER A 564 -15.23 -31.14 -21.80
C SER A 564 -16.63 -30.53 -21.63
N SER A 565 -17.60 -31.37 -21.33
CA SER A 565 -19.03 -31.06 -21.24
C SER A 565 -19.35 -29.73 -20.57
N LEU A 566 -20.25 -28.95 -21.17
CA LEU A 566 -20.72 -27.66 -20.65
C LEU A 566 -21.95 -27.88 -19.76
N GLN A 567 -21.96 -27.31 -18.58
CA GLN A 567 -23.10 -27.30 -17.69
C GLN A 567 -23.84 -25.98 -17.81
N LYS A 568 -25.20 -26.06 -17.89
CA LYS A 568 -26.03 -24.86 -17.85
C LYS A 568 -26.08 -24.32 -16.42
N ILE A 569 -25.69 -23.06 -16.24
CA ILE A 569 -25.80 -22.33 -14.98
C ILE A 569 -26.74 -21.15 -15.12
N THR A 570 -27.36 -20.74 -14.04
CA THR A 570 -28.27 -19.60 -13.99
C THR A 570 -27.70 -18.53 -13.06
N TYR A 571 -27.64 -17.30 -13.54
CA TYR A 571 -27.42 -16.15 -12.67
C TYR A 571 -28.77 -15.52 -12.34
N LYS A 572 -28.99 -15.25 -11.06
CA LYS A 572 -30.14 -14.47 -10.59
C LYS A 572 -29.64 -13.28 -9.79
N GLU A 573 -30.11 -12.10 -10.13
CA GLU A 573 -29.85 -10.90 -9.35
C GLU A 573 -30.62 -10.94 -8.02
N ALA A 574 -30.07 -10.29 -6.98
CA ALA A 574 -30.78 -10.09 -5.72
C ALA A 574 -32.15 -9.41 -5.93
N ALA A 575 -33.15 -9.88 -5.20
CA ALA A 575 -34.52 -9.34 -5.30
C ALA A 575 -34.59 -7.88 -4.88
N GLU A 576 -33.73 -7.42 -3.99
CA GLU A 576 -33.72 -6.07 -3.44
C GLU A 576 -32.40 -5.36 -3.77
N ILE A 577 -32.53 -4.08 -4.12
CA ILE A 577 -31.39 -3.18 -4.27
C ILE A 577 -30.81 -2.91 -2.88
N PRO A 578 -29.47 -2.81 -2.72
CA PRO A 578 -28.86 -2.36 -1.48
C PRO A 578 -29.47 -1.04 -1.01
N SER A 579 -30.04 -1.05 0.18
CA SER A 579 -30.84 0.08 0.71
C SER A 579 -30.01 1.34 0.87
N GLU A 580 -28.70 1.21 1.11
CA GLU A 580 -27.76 2.32 1.24
C GLU A 580 -27.65 3.15 -0.04
N PHE A 581 -27.49 2.52 -1.18
CA PHE A 581 -27.39 3.23 -2.46
C PHE A 581 -28.76 3.78 -2.90
N TYR A 582 -29.83 3.05 -2.61
CA TYR A 582 -31.16 3.52 -2.93
C TYR A 582 -31.54 4.77 -2.10
N PHE A 583 -31.28 4.74 -0.79
CA PHE A 583 -31.53 5.88 0.09
C PHE A 583 -30.68 7.10 -0.32
N LYS A 584 -29.37 6.90 -0.54
CA LYS A 584 -28.47 7.97 -0.98
C LYS A 584 -28.93 8.59 -2.29
N SER A 585 -29.30 7.78 -3.28
CA SER A 585 -29.83 8.25 -4.57
C SER A 585 -31.11 9.07 -4.41
N ALA A 586 -32.07 8.54 -3.67
CA ALA A 586 -33.35 9.23 -3.43
C ALA A 586 -33.12 10.56 -2.68
N PHE A 587 -32.29 10.57 -1.63
CA PHE A 587 -31.99 11.77 -0.87
C PHE A 587 -31.32 12.86 -1.72
N ASN A 588 -30.29 12.49 -2.48
CA ASN A 588 -29.58 13.44 -3.36
C ASN A 588 -30.47 13.98 -4.47
N LEU A 589 -31.34 13.14 -5.08
CA LEU A 589 -32.29 13.58 -6.09
C LEU A 589 -33.37 14.50 -5.50
N TYR A 590 -33.80 14.27 -4.25
CA TYR A 590 -34.66 15.21 -3.54
C TYR A 590 -33.97 16.59 -3.39
N LEU A 591 -32.73 16.64 -2.96
CA LEU A 591 -31.98 17.91 -2.82
C LEU A 591 -31.76 18.64 -4.17
N LEU A 592 -31.61 17.90 -5.25
CA LEU A 592 -31.40 18.45 -6.59
C LEU A 592 -32.67 18.99 -7.21
N THR A 593 -33.81 18.30 -7.02
CA THR A 593 -35.04 18.53 -7.78
C THR A 593 -36.23 19.07 -6.95
N SER A 594 -36.13 18.97 -5.62
CA SER A 594 -37.23 19.24 -4.66
C SER A 594 -38.48 18.37 -4.90
N ASN A 595 -38.37 17.24 -5.63
CA ASN A 595 -39.48 16.36 -5.88
C ASN A 595 -39.74 15.43 -4.68
N ASN A 596 -40.90 15.59 -4.05
CA ASN A 596 -41.29 14.84 -2.85
C ASN A 596 -41.42 13.32 -3.06
N GLN A 597 -41.49 12.84 -4.29
CA GLN A 597 -41.48 11.40 -4.55
C GLN A 597 -40.20 10.74 -4.01
N TYR A 598 -39.05 11.37 -4.22
CA TYR A 598 -37.77 10.88 -3.71
C TYR A 598 -37.72 10.92 -2.17
N LEU A 599 -38.26 11.94 -1.54
CA LEU A 599 -38.37 11.99 -0.08
C LEU A 599 -39.26 10.86 0.47
N ASN A 600 -40.37 10.56 -0.19
CA ASN A 600 -41.26 9.45 0.16
C ASN A 600 -40.52 8.10 0.03
N ASP A 601 -39.65 7.95 -0.96
CA ASP A 601 -38.85 6.74 -1.12
C ASP A 601 -37.82 6.62 -0.01
N CYS A 602 -37.18 7.71 0.44
CA CYS A 602 -36.33 7.70 1.64
C CYS A 602 -37.12 7.23 2.89
N GLN A 603 -38.34 7.67 3.07
CA GLN A 603 -39.21 7.26 4.19
C GLN A 603 -39.54 5.75 4.16
N LYS A 604 -39.80 5.18 2.99
CA LYS A 604 -40.04 3.74 2.82
C LYS A 604 -38.81 2.90 3.15
N LEU A 605 -37.61 3.44 2.85
CA LEU A 605 -36.33 2.75 3.06
C LEU A 605 -35.82 2.83 4.51
N LYS A 606 -36.32 3.74 5.34
CA LYS A 606 -35.84 3.98 6.71
C LYS A 606 -35.78 2.72 7.58
N SER A 607 -36.73 1.80 7.43
CA SER A 607 -36.80 0.52 8.18
C SER A 607 -35.82 -0.54 7.65
N LYS A 608 -35.32 -0.35 6.44
CA LYS A 608 -34.38 -1.23 5.76
C LYS A 608 -32.94 -0.71 5.82
N MET A 609 -32.75 0.50 6.36
CA MET A 609 -31.42 1.04 6.58
C MET A 609 -30.66 0.07 7.48
N PRO A 610 -29.51 -0.46 7.05
CA PRO A 610 -28.80 -1.46 7.81
C PRO A 610 -28.53 -0.97 9.23
N GLN A 611 -28.78 -1.82 10.22
CA GLN A 611 -28.42 -1.52 11.60
C GLN A 611 -26.90 -1.28 11.73
N ASP A 612 -26.14 -1.77 10.76
CA ASP A 612 -24.67 -1.78 10.68
C ASP A 612 -24.10 -0.61 9.88
N PHE A 613 -24.87 0.43 9.58
CA PHE A 613 -24.51 1.55 8.70
C PHE A 613 -23.21 2.28 9.10
N VAL A 614 -22.80 2.13 10.33
CA VAL A 614 -21.60 2.77 10.89
C VAL A 614 -20.74 1.74 11.64
N GLU A 615 -21.18 0.49 11.65
CA GLU A 615 -20.36 -0.55 12.27
C GLU A 615 -19.09 -0.84 11.46
N THR A 616 -18.11 -1.34 12.15
CA THR A 616 -16.76 -1.75 11.79
C THR A 616 -16.59 -2.56 10.48
N SER A 617 -17.60 -2.61 9.64
CA SER A 617 -17.59 -3.24 8.34
C SER A 617 -16.65 -2.49 7.40
N TRP A 618 -15.55 -3.13 7.01
CA TRP A 618 -14.66 -2.66 5.95
C TRP A 618 -15.37 -2.44 4.59
N LYS A 619 -16.65 -2.81 4.48
CA LYS A 619 -17.47 -2.79 3.27
C LYS A 619 -18.14 -1.44 3.00
N ILE A 620 -18.27 -0.56 3.99
CA ILE A 620 -18.99 0.72 3.83
C ILE A 620 -18.00 1.88 4.01
N ASN A 621 -17.99 2.78 3.03
CA ASN A 621 -17.23 4.02 3.12
C ASN A 621 -17.82 4.90 4.22
N PRO A 622 -17.05 5.37 5.22
CA PRO A 622 -17.58 6.26 6.27
C PRO A 622 -18.24 7.55 5.74
N PHE A 623 -17.87 7.99 4.54
CA PHE A 623 -18.45 9.19 3.92
C PHE A 623 -19.72 8.93 3.09
N LEU A 624 -20.18 7.68 3.00
CA LEU A 624 -21.30 7.33 2.13
C LEU A 624 -22.55 8.21 2.34
N PHE A 625 -22.79 8.69 3.55
CA PHE A 625 -23.94 9.53 3.91
C PHE A 625 -23.58 10.96 4.31
N CYS A 626 -22.44 11.48 3.85
CA CYS A 626 -22.00 12.83 4.21
C CYS A 626 -23.04 13.90 3.82
N GLU A 627 -23.75 13.75 2.69
CA GLU A 627 -24.81 14.67 2.27
C GLU A 627 -25.99 14.64 3.23
N PHE A 628 -26.37 13.44 3.70
CA PHE A 628 -27.46 13.31 4.67
C PHE A 628 -27.06 13.88 6.03
N LEU A 629 -25.84 13.65 6.50
CA LEU A 629 -25.33 14.27 7.73
C LEU A 629 -25.29 15.80 7.63
N LYS A 630 -25.00 16.34 6.46
CA LYS A 630 -24.88 17.79 6.26
C LYS A 630 -26.24 18.49 6.06
N TYR A 631 -27.14 17.89 5.29
CA TYR A 631 -28.37 18.55 4.83
C TYR A 631 -29.67 17.91 5.36
N GLY A 632 -29.60 16.77 6.03
CA GLY A 632 -30.77 16.00 6.46
C GLY A 632 -31.36 16.41 7.81
N LYS A 633 -30.64 17.20 8.62
CA LYS A 633 -31.00 17.53 10.00
C LYS A 633 -32.40 18.15 10.16
N ASP A 634 -32.73 19.06 9.25
CA ASP A 634 -34.00 19.84 9.32
C ASP A 634 -35.16 19.18 8.57
N ILE A 635 -34.96 18.01 7.99
CA ILE A 635 -36.02 17.27 7.28
C ILE A 635 -36.85 16.49 8.31
N ILE A 636 -37.98 17.05 8.68
CA ILE A 636 -38.88 16.56 9.77
C ILE A 636 -39.20 15.06 9.60
N SER A 637 -39.52 14.63 8.40
CA SER A 637 -39.93 13.25 8.10
C SER A 637 -38.80 12.22 8.25
N LEU A 638 -37.54 12.66 8.26
CA LEU A 638 -36.33 11.83 8.41
C LEU A 638 -35.64 12.05 9.75
N LYS A 639 -36.19 12.85 10.67
CA LYS A 639 -35.56 13.25 11.94
C LYS A 639 -35.03 12.05 12.76
N ASN A 640 -35.84 10.98 12.86
CA ASN A 640 -35.41 9.79 13.64
C ASN A 640 -34.24 9.05 12.98
N VAL A 641 -34.30 8.92 11.63
CA VAL A 641 -33.18 8.28 10.87
C VAL A 641 -31.90 9.09 11.03
N TYR A 642 -32.02 10.43 10.98
CA TYR A 642 -30.91 11.34 11.18
C TYR A 642 -30.31 11.18 12.59
N ALA A 643 -31.11 11.21 13.63
CA ALA A 643 -30.68 11.08 15.02
C ALA A 643 -29.98 9.71 15.29
N ASP A 644 -30.51 8.64 14.72
CA ASP A 644 -29.91 7.31 14.83
C ASP A 644 -28.54 7.25 14.14
N LEU A 645 -28.41 7.84 12.95
CA LEU A 645 -27.14 7.90 12.22
C LEU A 645 -26.11 8.78 12.95
N GLU A 646 -26.51 9.98 13.39
CA GLU A 646 -25.68 10.90 14.18
C GLU A 646 -25.12 10.19 15.41
N LYS A 647 -25.97 9.52 16.19
CA LYS A 647 -25.57 8.77 17.38
C LYS A 647 -24.51 7.71 17.04
N LYS A 648 -24.73 6.92 15.97
CA LYS A 648 -23.79 5.88 15.54
C LYS A 648 -22.46 6.46 15.07
N VAL A 649 -22.46 7.55 14.31
CA VAL A 649 -21.23 8.25 13.88
C VAL A 649 -20.42 8.68 15.09
N LEU A 650 -21.05 9.34 16.08
CA LEU A 650 -20.37 9.80 17.28
C LEU A 650 -19.82 8.65 18.13
N GLN A 651 -20.59 7.58 18.32
CA GLN A 651 -20.13 6.39 19.05
C GLN A 651 -18.91 5.76 18.37
N ASN A 652 -18.91 5.66 17.06
CA ASN A 652 -17.76 5.11 16.31
C ASN A 652 -16.52 6.02 16.37
N ALA A 653 -16.70 7.33 16.32
CA ALA A 653 -15.62 8.29 16.44
C ALA A 653 -15.04 8.26 17.87
N ASP A 654 -15.85 8.26 18.92
CA ASP A 654 -15.39 8.22 20.31
C ASP A 654 -14.65 6.91 20.62
N MET A 655 -15.14 5.78 20.14
CA MET A 655 -14.45 4.49 20.27
C MET A 655 -13.05 4.52 19.63
N ARG A 656 -12.93 5.07 18.43
CA ARG A 656 -11.62 5.19 17.74
C ARG A 656 -10.72 6.22 18.40
N LEU A 657 -11.28 7.28 18.98
CA LEU A 657 -10.52 8.26 19.74
C LEU A 657 -9.90 7.62 21.00
N ASP A 658 -10.64 6.74 21.67
CA ASP A 658 -10.12 5.97 22.79
C ASP A 658 -8.97 5.03 22.36
N TRP A 659 -9.07 4.34 21.23
CA TRP A 659 -7.97 3.53 20.67
C TRP A 659 -6.74 4.39 20.35
N LEU A 660 -6.95 5.53 19.70
CA LEU A 660 -5.87 6.44 19.30
C LEU A 660 -5.08 6.96 20.52
N GLU A 661 -5.76 7.27 21.62
CA GLU A 661 -5.10 7.84 22.79
C GLU A 661 -4.51 6.77 23.74
N LYS A 662 -5.15 5.61 23.87
CA LYS A 662 -4.87 4.67 24.95
C LYS A 662 -4.40 3.28 24.53
N ALA A 663 -4.67 2.83 23.31
CA ALA A 663 -4.44 1.43 22.95
C ALA A 663 -2.97 1.11 22.65
N TYR A 664 -2.20 2.07 22.17
CA TYR A 664 -0.85 1.86 21.66
C TYR A 664 0.13 2.96 22.11
N PRO A 665 1.44 2.66 22.15
CA PRO A 665 2.45 3.67 22.48
C PRO A 665 2.50 4.82 21.46
N TYR A 666 2.21 4.56 20.21
CA TYR A 666 1.99 5.56 19.16
C TYR A 666 0.50 5.85 19.02
N ARG A 667 0.14 7.09 18.62
CA ARG A 667 -1.26 7.47 18.43
C ARG A 667 -1.78 6.98 17.09
N ILE A 668 -2.47 5.86 17.14
CA ILE A 668 -3.10 5.25 15.97
C ILE A 668 -4.51 4.75 16.31
N ALA A 669 -5.48 5.08 15.48
CA ALA A 669 -6.87 4.64 15.63
C ALA A 669 -7.06 3.21 15.08
N TRP A 670 -6.30 2.24 15.60
CA TRP A 670 -6.36 0.86 15.19
C TRP A 670 -7.07 -0.01 16.22
N TYR A 671 -7.90 -0.94 15.73
CA TYR A 671 -8.67 -1.84 16.58
C TYR A 671 -7.77 -2.71 17.46
N PRO A 672 -7.88 -2.62 18.79
CA PRO A 672 -7.10 -3.43 19.72
C PRO A 672 -7.65 -4.87 19.76
N SER A 673 -7.07 -5.76 18.96
CA SER A 673 -7.45 -7.17 18.95
C SER A 673 -6.72 -7.97 20.02
N ASN A 674 -7.46 -8.78 20.74
CA ASN A 674 -6.89 -9.70 21.75
C ASN A 674 -6.24 -10.95 21.15
N ASN A 675 -6.36 -11.19 19.85
CA ASN A 675 -6.00 -12.47 19.23
C ASN A 675 -4.58 -12.55 18.67
N GLY A 676 -3.76 -11.48 18.72
CA GLY A 676 -2.39 -11.49 18.21
C GLY A 676 -2.27 -11.73 16.69
N PHE A 677 -3.36 -12.04 16.03
CA PHE A 677 -3.47 -12.29 14.60
C PHE A 677 -3.96 -11.07 13.81
N VAL A 678 -4.32 -10.00 14.48
CA VAL A 678 -4.63 -8.76 13.76
C VAL A 678 -3.33 -8.11 13.35
N ALA A 679 -2.81 -8.74 12.45
CA ALA A 679 -1.53 -8.51 11.97
C ALA A 679 -1.49 -7.41 10.92
N HIS A 680 -2.56 -6.76 10.58
CA HIS A 680 -2.59 -5.97 9.38
C HIS A 680 -2.97 -4.53 9.66
N MET A 681 -2.01 -3.66 9.63
CA MET A 681 -2.28 -2.27 9.27
C MET A 681 -2.59 -2.25 7.77
N SER A 682 -3.76 -2.64 7.38
CA SER A 682 -4.05 -2.78 5.98
C SER A 682 -5.53 -2.67 5.64
N TRP A 683 -5.75 -2.63 4.36
CA TRP A 683 -7.02 -2.89 3.70
C TRP A 683 -8.19 -2.20 4.37
N GLY A 684 -8.43 -1.03 3.92
CA GLY A 684 -9.68 -0.38 4.18
C GLY A 684 -9.98 -0.01 5.63
N ASN A 685 -9.92 -0.90 6.59
CA ASN A 685 -10.31 -0.63 7.99
C ASN A 685 -9.21 -0.07 8.87
N TYR A 686 -7.96 -0.29 8.52
CA TYR A 686 -6.84 0.00 9.43
C TYR A 686 -5.92 1.12 8.94
N HIS A 687 -6.16 1.63 7.73
CA HIS A 687 -5.40 2.76 7.22
C HIS A 687 -5.69 4.02 8.05
N PRO A 688 -4.69 4.80 8.48
CA PRO A 688 -4.89 5.98 9.31
C PRO A 688 -5.93 6.94 8.74
N PHE A 689 -5.86 7.24 7.46
CA PHE A 689 -6.80 8.17 6.82
C PHE A 689 -8.22 7.61 6.68
N ARG A 690 -8.39 6.30 6.51
CA ARG A 690 -9.73 5.71 6.51
C ARG A 690 -10.39 5.85 7.89
N ASN A 691 -9.65 5.65 8.97
CA ASN A 691 -10.15 5.88 10.32
C ASN A 691 -10.38 7.38 10.60
N ALA A 692 -9.59 8.27 10.02
CA ALA A 692 -9.78 9.71 10.15
C ALA A 692 -11.12 10.19 9.60
N LYS A 693 -11.73 9.52 8.61
CA LYS A 693 -13.06 9.87 8.08
C LYS A 693 -14.16 9.85 9.16
N TYR A 694 -14.06 8.96 10.14
CA TYR A 694 -15.01 8.94 11.28
C TYR A 694 -14.88 10.20 12.11
N PHE A 695 -13.67 10.69 12.32
CA PHE A 695 -13.43 11.94 13.06
C PHE A 695 -13.86 13.17 12.25
N VAL A 696 -13.68 13.16 10.92
CA VAL A 696 -14.18 14.21 10.05
C VAL A 696 -15.70 14.34 10.19
N ASN A 697 -16.45 13.24 10.03
CA ASN A 697 -17.91 13.25 10.20
C ASN A 697 -18.33 13.75 11.58
N ALA A 698 -17.67 13.29 12.64
CA ALA A 698 -17.98 13.71 14.00
C ALA A 698 -17.69 15.21 14.25
N TYR A 699 -16.60 15.73 13.66
CA TYR A 699 -16.31 17.17 13.72
C TYR A 699 -17.35 18.00 12.97
N GLU A 700 -17.75 17.59 11.77
CA GLU A 700 -18.78 18.30 10.99
C GLU A 700 -20.16 18.32 11.67
N LEU A 701 -20.46 17.28 12.46
CA LEU A 701 -21.70 17.22 13.27
C LEU A 701 -21.66 18.11 14.52
N THR A 702 -20.50 18.18 15.20
CA THR A 702 -20.43 18.75 16.56
C THR A 702 -19.60 20.01 16.68
N GLY A 703 -18.65 20.25 15.78
CA GLY A 703 -17.63 21.29 15.92
C GLY A 703 -16.60 21.00 17.03
N ASP A 704 -16.67 19.82 17.69
CA ASP A 704 -15.75 19.50 18.80
C ASP A 704 -14.33 19.28 18.28
N LYS A 705 -13.45 20.16 18.76
CA LYS A 705 -12.04 20.20 18.33
C LYS A 705 -11.26 18.91 18.60
N LYS A 706 -11.71 18.06 19.54
CA LYS A 706 -11.06 16.75 19.82
C LYS A 706 -11.01 15.87 18.58
N TYR A 707 -12.04 15.90 17.74
CA TYR A 707 -12.09 15.12 16.52
C TYR A 707 -11.15 15.68 15.45
N ARG A 708 -11.08 17.01 15.30
CA ARG A 708 -10.11 17.64 14.39
C ARG A 708 -8.67 17.34 14.80
N ASP A 709 -8.37 17.38 16.11
CA ASP A 709 -7.06 16.99 16.63
C ASP A 709 -6.71 15.53 16.25
N ALA A 710 -7.70 14.62 16.35
CA ALA A 710 -7.51 13.22 15.96
C ALA A 710 -7.24 13.05 14.46
N VAL A 711 -7.84 13.88 13.59
CA VAL A 711 -7.53 13.88 12.16
C VAL A 711 -6.08 14.28 11.91
N TYR A 712 -5.58 15.35 12.57
CA TYR A 712 -4.18 15.74 12.49
C TYR A 712 -3.24 14.63 12.98
N LEU A 713 -3.58 13.95 14.08
CA LEU A 713 -2.77 12.84 14.59
C LEU A 713 -2.72 11.63 13.67
N CYS A 714 -3.80 11.35 12.94
CA CYS A 714 -3.80 10.32 11.88
C CYS A 714 -2.86 10.72 10.73
N ASN A 715 -2.86 11.99 10.32
CA ASN A 715 -1.94 12.52 9.33
C ASN A 715 -0.49 12.44 9.80
N ASP A 716 -0.21 12.84 11.05
CA ASP A 716 1.15 12.77 11.61
C ASP A 716 1.67 11.35 11.66
N PHE A 717 0.83 10.38 12.07
CA PHE A 717 1.18 8.97 12.07
C PHE A 717 1.51 8.46 10.65
N HIS A 718 0.70 8.82 9.66
CA HIS A 718 0.93 8.47 8.26
C HIS A 718 2.26 9.02 7.74
N ASN A 719 2.64 10.22 8.17
CA ASN A 719 3.80 10.95 7.67
C ASN A 719 5.07 10.78 8.51
N GLY A 720 5.15 9.77 9.40
CA GLY A 720 6.40 9.39 10.06
C GLY A 720 6.40 9.44 11.59
N ALA A 721 5.38 9.99 12.25
CA ALA A 721 5.23 9.88 13.70
C ALA A 721 4.74 8.46 14.10
N ASN A 722 5.46 7.43 13.62
CA ASN A 722 5.10 6.01 13.71
C ASN A 722 6.34 5.16 14.07
N PRO A 723 6.19 3.87 14.40
CA PRO A 723 7.31 3.03 14.87
C PRO A 723 8.51 2.93 13.92
N THR A 724 8.30 3.08 12.61
CA THR A 724 9.38 3.02 11.61
C THR A 724 10.00 4.37 11.28
N GLY A 725 9.38 5.49 11.72
CA GLY A 725 9.82 6.83 11.35
C GLY A 725 9.74 7.12 9.85
N GLN A 726 8.92 6.35 9.11
CA GLN A 726 8.78 6.38 7.66
C GLN A 726 7.40 6.93 7.28
N THR A 727 7.30 7.73 6.22
CA THR A 727 6.00 8.02 5.62
C THR A 727 5.44 6.77 4.95
N MET A 728 4.13 6.72 4.77
CA MET A 728 3.48 5.56 4.16
C MET A 728 3.22 5.73 2.65
N THR A 729 3.64 6.85 2.06
CA THR A 729 3.34 7.21 0.68
C THR A 729 4.61 7.55 -0.08
N SER A 730 4.76 7.01 -1.29
CA SER A 730 5.89 7.31 -2.18
C SER A 730 5.97 8.81 -2.51
N GLY A 731 7.17 9.35 -2.44
CA GLY A 731 7.46 10.75 -2.73
C GLY A 731 7.09 11.73 -1.62
N LEU A 732 6.61 11.29 -0.45
CA LEU A 732 6.38 12.14 0.71
C LEU A 732 7.51 12.03 1.73
N GLY A 733 8.05 13.16 2.16
CA GLY A 733 9.15 13.19 3.12
C GLY A 733 10.47 12.67 2.55
N LYS A 734 11.36 12.20 3.41
CA LYS A 734 12.69 11.69 3.04
C LYS A 734 12.79 10.17 3.06
N ILE A 735 12.03 9.51 3.92
CA ILE A 735 11.99 8.05 4.09
C ILE A 735 10.57 7.59 3.80
N TYR A 736 10.38 6.92 2.66
CA TYR A 736 9.09 6.48 2.16
C TYR A 736 9.19 5.13 1.44
N PRO A 737 8.06 4.43 1.13
CA PRO A 737 8.07 3.20 0.35
C PRO A 737 8.63 3.44 -1.05
N VAL A 738 9.72 2.76 -1.41
CA VAL A 738 10.42 2.95 -2.69
C VAL A 738 10.12 1.87 -3.70
N LYS A 739 9.65 0.70 -3.24
CA LYS A 739 9.25 -0.42 -4.09
C LYS A 739 7.92 -0.97 -3.63
N PHE A 740 6.94 -0.92 -4.51
CA PHE A 740 5.59 -1.44 -4.31
C PHE A 740 5.10 -2.07 -5.60
N LEU A 741 4.04 -2.86 -5.54
CA LEU A 741 3.52 -3.56 -6.70
C LEU A 741 2.79 -2.58 -7.64
N ASP A 742 3.56 -1.92 -8.50
CA ASP A 742 3.07 -1.03 -9.57
C ASP A 742 3.68 -1.43 -10.92
N LEU A 743 2.88 -2.05 -11.77
CA LEU A 743 3.37 -2.61 -13.03
C LEU A 743 4.00 -1.56 -13.96
N PRO A 744 3.46 -0.34 -14.12
CA PRO A 744 4.11 0.69 -14.92
C PRO A 744 5.52 1.02 -14.43
N SER A 745 5.68 1.19 -13.12
CA SER A 745 6.99 1.53 -12.52
C SER A 745 8.06 0.43 -12.66
N TYR A 746 7.66 -0.80 -13.06
CA TYR A 746 8.64 -1.85 -13.37
C TYR A 746 9.28 -1.69 -14.74
N SER A 747 8.64 -0.98 -15.67
CA SER A 747 8.96 -1.00 -17.09
C SER A 747 9.13 0.37 -17.72
N ASP A 748 9.01 1.45 -16.97
CA ASP A 748 9.05 2.82 -17.49
C ASP A 748 10.48 3.40 -17.60
N GLU A 749 11.52 2.59 -17.35
CA GLU A 749 12.94 2.99 -17.37
C GLU A 749 13.31 4.08 -16.34
N ILE A 750 12.36 4.51 -15.50
CA ILE A 750 12.57 5.46 -14.42
C ILE A 750 12.92 4.69 -13.16
N SER A 751 14.06 4.99 -12.54
CA SER A 751 14.52 4.23 -11.36
C SER A 751 13.67 4.46 -10.11
N GLU A 752 13.04 5.62 -10.01
CA GLU A 752 12.11 5.97 -8.93
C GLU A 752 10.67 5.68 -9.34
N TYR A 753 9.97 4.98 -8.46
CA TYR A 753 8.56 4.66 -8.68
C TYR A 753 7.67 5.91 -8.58
N VAL A 754 6.52 5.84 -9.20
CA VAL A 754 5.56 6.93 -9.27
C VAL A 754 5.17 7.46 -7.90
N LEU A 755 4.90 8.77 -7.81
CA LEU A 755 4.52 9.45 -6.57
C LEU A 755 3.11 9.13 -6.12
N GLY A 756 2.85 9.32 -4.83
CA GLY A 756 1.51 9.36 -4.25
C GLY A 756 0.87 7.99 -4.01
N ILE A 757 1.65 6.91 -4.11
CA ILE A 757 1.16 5.56 -3.86
C ILE A 757 1.41 5.15 -2.42
N THR A 758 0.35 4.72 -1.76
CA THR A 758 0.39 4.14 -0.41
C THR A 758 0.16 2.63 -0.51
N PRO A 759 1.16 1.79 -0.20
CA PRO A 759 0.98 0.33 -0.17
C PRO A 759 -0.07 -0.10 0.86
N TYR A 760 -0.68 -1.26 0.65
CA TYR A 760 -1.74 -1.78 1.51
C TYR A 760 -1.38 -1.90 2.97
N ARG A 761 -0.15 -2.35 3.25
CA ARG A 761 0.24 -2.73 4.60
C ARG A 761 1.63 -2.26 4.93
N ASN A 762 1.78 -1.81 6.13
CA ASN A 762 3.09 -1.62 6.75
C ASN A 762 3.57 -2.89 7.43
N THR A 763 2.71 -3.89 7.49
CA THR A 763 3.01 -5.14 8.18
C THR A 763 2.42 -6.31 7.41
N PHE A 764 3.02 -7.46 7.50
CA PHE A 764 2.46 -8.70 6.97
C PHE A 764 2.04 -9.63 8.10
N GLY A 765 1.01 -10.43 7.85
CA GLY A 765 0.62 -11.51 8.74
C GLY A 765 1.63 -12.66 8.65
N LEU A 766 1.91 -13.29 9.79
CA LEU A 766 2.73 -14.52 9.84
C LEU A 766 1.93 -15.76 9.46
N ASN A 767 0.92 -15.60 8.65
CA ASN A 767 0.11 -16.68 8.09
C ASN A 767 0.68 -17.17 6.75
N ARG A 768 -0.10 -17.96 6.00
CA ARG A 768 0.26 -18.48 4.67
C ARG A 768 0.83 -17.44 3.69
N GLU A 769 0.53 -16.17 3.88
CA GLU A 769 1.01 -15.10 3.00
C GLU A 769 2.46 -14.75 3.27
N ALA A 770 2.89 -14.68 4.53
CA ALA A 770 4.31 -14.56 4.88
C ALA A 770 5.14 -15.69 4.25
N LEU A 771 4.57 -16.89 4.14
CA LEU A 771 5.19 -18.02 3.47
C LEU A 771 5.23 -17.85 1.94
N LYS A 772 4.31 -17.11 1.33
CA LYS A 772 4.33 -16.78 -0.11
C LYS A 772 5.40 -15.73 -0.45
N LEU A 773 5.81 -14.91 0.50
CA LEU A 773 6.54 -13.66 0.31
C LEU A 773 8.05 -13.81 0.11
N GLY A 774 8.56 -15.00 -0.15
CA GLY A 774 10.02 -15.13 -0.19
C GLY A 774 10.67 -14.86 1.19
N TYR A 775 9.91 -14.72 2.26
CA TYR A 775 10.33 -15.09 3.60
C TYR A 775 10.59 -16.59 3.70
N ALA A 776 10.46 -17.26 2.61
CA ALA A 776 11.30 -18.37 2.25
C ALA A 776 12.80 -18.11 2.50
N LEU A 777 13.21 -16.86 2.62
CA LEU A 777 14.50 -16.47 3.21
C LEU A 777 14.55 -16.65 4.71
N ILE A 778 13.43 -16.72 5.35
CA ILE A 778 13.23 -16.89 6.79
C ILE A 778 12.66 -18.27 7.08
N TYR A 779 11.96 -18.85 6.12
CA TYR A 779 11.22 -20.10 6.26
C TYR A 779 11.78 -21.22 5.41
N PRO A 780 11.76 -22.48 5.90
CA PRO A 780 12.05 -23.62 5.07
C PRO A 780 11.00 -23.74 3.95
N PRO A 781 11.37 -24.36 2.83
CA PRO A 781 10.57 -24.38 1.63
C PRO A 781 9.27 -25.15 1.76
N ARG A 782 8.27 -24.72 1.00
CA ARG A 782 7.06 -25.49 0.81
C ARG A 782 7.31 -26.68 -0.09
N LYS A 783 6.90 -27.87 0.36
CA LYS A 783 6.96 -29.13 -0.40
C LYS A 783 6.12 -29.10 -1.69
N ASP A 784 5.15 -28.19 -1.80
CA ASP A 784 4.13 -28.16 -2.86
C ASP A 784 4.49 -27.29 -4.08
N ARG A 785 5.64 -26.60 -4.12
CA ARG A 785 6.02 -25.73 -5.25
C ARG A 785 7.43 -25.89 -5.80
N GLY A 786 8.16 -26.92 -5.43
CA GLY A 786 9.44 -27.30 -6.07
C GLY A 786 10.57 -26.28 -5.92
N PHE A 787 10.37 -25.17 -5.22
CA PHE A 787 11.39 -24.15 -4.97
C PHE A 787 11.80 -24.20 -3.51
N ASN A 788 13.07 -24.52 -3.27
CA ASN A 788 13.61 -24.74 -1.95
C ASN A 788 14.69 -23.68 -1.68
N PRO A 789 14.32 -22.41 -1.33
CA PRO A 789 15.34 -21.50 -0.81
C PRO A 789 15.86 -22.05 0.51
N PRO A 790 17.14 -21.86 0.84
CA PRO A 790 17.70 -22.38 2.07
C PRO A 790 16.99 -21.74 3.26
N PRO A 791 16.90 -22.44 4.34
CA PRO A 791 16.47 -21.88 5.58
C PRO A 791 17.42 -20.76 5.95
N THR A 792 16.90 -19.53 5.99
CA THR A 792 17.29 -18.76 6.66
C THR A 792 18.12 -17.93 7.40
N MET A 793 17.92 -16.80 7.24
CA MET A 793 18.92 -15.83 7.57
C MET A 793 18.64 -14.99 8.76
N LEU A 794 17.48 -15.15 9.37
CA LEU A 794 17.14 -14.46 10.60
C LEU A 794 17.68 -15.14 11.84
N LEU A 795 17.86 -16.44 11.76
CA LEU A 795 18.38 -17.23 12.89
C LEU A 795 19.49 -18.17 12.40
N PRO A 796 20.50 -18.43 13.23
CA PRO A 796 21.50 -19.44 12.92
C PRO A 796 20.85 -20.78 12.60
N LYS A 797 21.43 -21.52 11.66
CA LYS A 797 20.97 -22.87 11.31
C LYS A 797 20.80 -23.76 12.54
N SER A 798 21.74 -23.68 13.48
CA SER A 798 21.69 -24.39 14.77
C SER A 798 20.48 -24.04 15.62
N THR A 799 19.86 -22.89 15.40
CA THR A 799 18.62 -22.46 16.05
C THR A 799 17.41 -23.00 15.30
N ILE A 800 17.47 -23.01 13.96
CA ILE A 800 16.39 -23.51 13.11
C ILE A 800 16.22 -25.03 13.26
N ASP A 801 17.33 -25.75 13.31
CA ASP A 801 17.34 -27.22 13.46
C ASP A 801 16.72 -27.70 14.79
N LYS A 802 16.47 -26.78 15.74
CA LYS A 802 15.80 -27.07 17.01
C LYS A 802 14.27 -27.10 16.93
N TYR A 803 13.69 -26.62 15.84
CA TYR A 803 12.22 -26.57 15.70
C TYR A 803 11.70 -27.83 15.00
N LYS A 804 10.63 -28.38 15.56
CA LYS A 804 10.04 -29.66 15.12
C LYS A 804 9.38 -29.56 13.74
N ASP A 805 8.81 -28.40 13.43
CA ASP A 805 8.09 -28.17 12.19
C ASP A 805 7.97 -26.66 11.85
N ILE A 806 7.37 -26.36 10.70
CA ILE A 806 7.15 -24.99 10.20
C ILE A 806 6.24 -24.19 11.13
N GLU A 807 5.28 -24.82 11.77
CA GLU A 807 4.32 -24.12 12.62
C GLU A 807 4.97 -23.65 13.92
N ASP A 808 5.79 -24.50 14.53
CA ASP A 808 6.57 -24.17 15.73
C ASP A 808 7.59 -23.06 15.45
N PHE A 809 8.28 -23.14 14.32
CA PHE A 809 9.18 -22.09 13.86
C PHE A 809 8.43 -20.77 13.63
N SER A 810 7.27 -20.80 12.96
CA SER A 810 6.43 -19.62 12.70
C SER A 810 5.99 -18.93 13.98
N LYS A 811 5.60 -19.69 15.00
CA LYS A 811 5.23 -19.16 16.32
C LYS A 811 6.41 -18.45 16.98
N LYS A 812 7.60 -19.02 16.86
CA LYS A 812 8.81 -18.41 17.44
C LYS A 812 9.23 -17.13 16.74
N ILE A 813 9.18 -17.09 15.42
CA ILE A 813 9.42 -15.87 14.65
C ILE A 813 8.38 -14.79 15.01
N ALA A 814 7.12 -15.18 15.19
CA ALA A 814 6.07 -14.25 15.62
C ALA A 814 6.40 -13.58 16.97
N GLN A 815 6.98 -14.32 17.90
CA GLN A 815 7.41 -13.78 19.20
C GLN A 815 8.60 -12.82 19.08
N LEU A 816 9.55 -13.13 18.19
CA LEU A 816 10.77 -12.31 18.01
C LEU A 816 10.53 -11.07 17.15
N LEU A 817 9.55 -11.12 16.24
CA LEU A 817 9.30 -10.07 15.26
C LEU A 817 8.02 -9.29 15.61
N PRO A 818 8.15 -8.11 16.20
CA PRO A 818 7.02 -7.23 16.45
C PRO A 818 6.25 -6.92 15.18
N ILE A 819 4.95 -6.60 15.31
CA ILE A 819 4.07 -6.37 14.15
C ILE A 819 4.62 -5.27 13.23
N TRP A 820 5.06 -4.15 13.80
CA TRP A 820 5.59 -3.02 13.05
C TRP A 820 6.96 -3.24 12.42
N ARG A 821 7.64 -4.35 12.72
CA ARG A 821 8.93 -4.72 12.11
C ARG A 821 8.78 -5.67 10.92
N ARG A 822 7.55 -5.94 10.51
CA ARG A 822 7.21 -6.85 9.41
C ARG A 822 7.02 -6.16 8.07
N PHE A 823 7.32 -4.87 7.99
CA PHE A 823 7.29 -4.13 6.73
C PHE A 823 8.39 -4.58 5.78
N THR A 824 8.09 -4.62 4.49
CA THR A 824 9.06 -4.94 3.44
C THR A 824 8.81 -4.10 2.20
N ASN A 825 9.89 -3.68 1.55
CA ASN A 825 9.87 -3.05 0.23
C ASN A 825 10.05 -4.10 -0.88
N VAL A 826 9.39 -5.24 -0.82
CA VAL A 826 9.49 -6.31 -1.82
C VAL A 826 8.26 -6.31 -2.71
N GLU A 827 8.44 -6.19 -4.01
CA GLU A 827 7.39 -5.94 -5.00
C GLU A 827 6.51 -7.16 -5.31
N ALA A 828 7.05 -8.15 -5.99
CA ALA A 828 6.25 -9.10 -6.75
C ALA A 828 5.66 -10.27 -5.95
N TYR A 829 6.14 -10.53 -4.74
CA TYR A 829 5.68 -11.67 -3.95
C TYR A 829 4.80 -11.29 -2.78
N THR A 830 4.63 -10.00 -2.61
CA THR A 830 4.04 -9.39 -1.43
C THR A 830 2.77 -8.64 -1.74
N VAL A 831 1.97 -9.15 -2.69
CA VAL A 831 0.66 -8.57 -3.04
C VAL A 831 -0.07 -8.06 -1.80
N ALA A 832 -0.06 -8.84 -0.74
CA ALA A 832 -0.68 -8.47 0.53
C ALA A 832 0.00 -7.32 1.29
N VAL A 833 1.19 -6.89 0.93
CA VAL A 833 1.94 -5.80 1.60
C VAL A 833 2.19 -4.64 0.65
N SER A 834 2.69 -4.93 -0.53
CA SER A 834 3.21 -3.94 -1.48
C SER A 834 2.19 -3.47 -2.52
N GLU A 835 1.08 -4.20 -2.71
CA GLU A 835 -0.03 -3.75 -3.55
C GLU A 835 -0.76 -2.56 -2.91
N TYR A 836 -1.56 -1.87 -3.65
CA TYR A 836 -2.44 -0.79 -3.23
C TYR A 836 -3.75 -0.87 -4.02
N THR A 837 -4.76 -0.10 -3.61
CA THR A 837 -5.89 0.24 -4.47
C THR A 837 -6.20 1.72 -4.39
N VAL A 838 -6.77 2.25 -5.47
CA VAL A 838 -7.16 3.66 -5.53
C VAL A 838 -8.19 4.01 -4.46
N SER A 839 -9.09 3.07 -4.12
CA SER A 839 -10.19 3.30 -3.18
C SER A 839 -9.83 3.09 -1.70
N GLU A 840 -8.85 2.22 -1.41
CA GLU A 840 -8.57 1.86 -0.01
C GLU A 840 -7.40 2.65 0.58
N THR A 841 -6.41 3.02 -0.24
CA THR A 841 -5.18 3.62 0.25
C THR A 841 -4.87 5.01 -0.33
N ILE A 842 -5.34 5.34 -1.53
CA ILE A 842 -5.05 6.64 -2.18
C ILE A 842 -6.16 7.66 -1.86
N SER A 843 -7.40 7.39 -2.23
CA SER A 843 -8.48 8.38 -2.07
C SER A 843 -8.77 8.80 -0.63
N PRO A 844 -8.67 7.91 0.41
CA PRO A 844 -8.84 8.37 1.78
C PRO A 844 -7.83 9.43 2.21
N ALA A 845 -6.60 9.34 1.72
CA ALA A 845 -5.56 10.32 1.99
C ALA A 845 -5.87 11.68 1.34
N ILE A 846 -6.30 11.67 0.07
CA ILE A 846 -6.73 12.89 -0.64
C ILE A 846 -7.88 13.57 0.11
N ALA A 847 -8.89 12.80 0.48
CA ALA A 847 -10.08 13.34 1.14
C ALA A 847 -9.76 13.98 2.49
N VAL A 848 -8.95 13.31 3.32
CA VAL A 848 -8.61 13.81 4.66
C VAL A 848 -7.66 15.00 4.60
N CYS A 849 -6.62 14.95 3.76
CA CYS A 849 -5.73 16.09 3.56
C CYS A 849 -6.47 17.28 2.93
N GLY A 850 -7.35 17.03 1.94
CA GLY A 850 -8.20 18.07 1.36
C GLY A 850 -9.17 18.72 2.35
N TRP A 851 -9.70 17.94 3.28
CA TRP A 851 -10.53 18.48 4.35
C TRP A 851 -9.74 19.34 5.36
N LEU A 852 -8.47 18.99 5.63
CA LEU A 852 -7.56 19.75 6.48
C LEU A 852 -6.90 20.94 5.78
N LEU A 853 -6.99 21.02 4.46
CA LEU A 853 -6.30 22.00 3.63
C LEU A 853 -6.71 23.43 4.05
N ASP A 854 -5.75 24.34 4.01
CA ASP A 854 -6.03 25.74 4.18
C ASP A 854 -6.80 26.29 2.98
N GLU A 855 -7.70 27.26 3.21
CA GLU A 855 -8.54 27.85 2.17
C GLU A 855 -7.70 28.37 1.01
N GLN A 856 -8.08 27.98 -0.22
CA GLN A 856 -7.46 28.41 -1.46
C GLN A 856 -5.94 28.12 -1.58
N TRP A 857 -5.43 27.14 -0.83
CA TRP A 857 -4.03 26.73 -0.97
C TRP A 857 -3.72 26.32 -2.41
N LYS A 858 -2.53 26.68 -2.89
CA LYS A 858 -2.04 26.30 -4.22
C LYS A 858 -0.63 25.72 -4.14
N PRO A 859 -0.31 24.75 -5.00
CA PRO A 859 1.01 24.14 -5.04
C PRO A 859 2.06 25.14 -5.52
N SER A 860 3.25 25.11 -4.92
CA SER A 860 4.41 25.85 -5.41
C SER A 860 4.91 25.27 -6.74
N GLU A 861 5.70 26.05 -7.49
CA GLU A 861 6.33 25.56 -8.72
C GLU A 861 7.34 24.44 -8.43
N GLU A 862 7.94 24.41 -7.25
CA GLU A 862 8.83 23.35 -6.81
C GLU A 862 8.09 22.02 -6.72
N ILE A 863 6.92 21.98 -6.05
CA ILE A 863 6.15 20.75 -5.88
C ILE A 863 5.50 20.29 -7.20
N LYS A 864 5.11 21.23 -8.10
CA LYS A 864 4.62 20.87 -9.43
C LYS A 864 5.68 20.21 -10.31
N ASN A 865 6.94 20.59 -10.15
CA ASN A 865 8.06 20.13 -10.95
C ASN A 865 8.91 19.05 -10.29
N ILE A 866 8.38 18.32 -9.30
CA ILE A 866 9.07 17.18 -8.70
C ILE A 866 9.54 16.23 -9.79
N ARG A 867 10.83 15.89 -9.74
CA ARG A 867 11.48 14.98 -10.68
C ARG A 867 11.88 13.69 -9.97
N PRO A 868 11.93 12.57 -10.70
CA PRO A 868 12.53 11.36 -10.18
C PRO A 868 13.95 11.63 -9.68
N ALA A 869 14.28 11.15 -8.49
CA ALA A 869 15.64 11.25 -7.98
C ALA A 869 16.57 10.32 -8.76
N ALA A 870 17.75 10.82 -9.12
CA ALA A 870 18.69 10.10 -9.97
C ALA A 870 19.25 8.80 -9.35
N ASN A 871 19.12 8.59 -8.04
CA ASN A 871 19.73 7.46 -7.31
C ASN A 871 18.94 7.07 -6.06
N HIS A 872 17.68 6.61 -6.22
CA HIS A 872 16.88 6.11 -5.09
C HIS A 872 17.36 4.80 -4.47
N ARG A 873 18.33 4.14 -5.07
CA ARG A 873 18.86 2.85 -4.57
C ARG A 873 19.94 3.00 -3.52
N LYS A 874 20.30 4.21 -3.09
CA LYS A 874 21.20 4.40 -1.97
C LYS A 874 20.52 4.05 -0.66
N LEU A 875 21.27 3.42 0.22
CA LEU A 875 20.87 2.94 1.56
C LEU A 875 19.99 3.90 2.37
N GLU A 876 20.11 5.19 2.19
CA GLU A 876 19.37 6.20 2.95
C GLU A 876 17.86 6.15 2.76
N GLY A 877 17.39 5.73 1.58
CA GLY A 877 15.96 5.56 1.29
C GLY A 877 15.41 4.15 1.51
N TYR A 878 16.30 3.13 1.57
CA TYR A 878 15.90 1.72 1.52
C TYR A 878 15.82 1.00 2.86
N ALA A 879 16.53 1.47 3.84
CA ALA A 879 16.64 0.76 5.10
C ALA A 879 16.33 1.71 6.27
N PRO A 880 15.05 2.00 6.55
CA PRO A 880 14.71 2.61 7.81
C PRO A 880 15.21 1.72 8.95
N LEU A 881 15.53 2.30 10.09
CA LEU A 881 15.76 1.49 11.29
C LEU A 881 14.50 0.64 11.51
N PRO A 882 14.66 -0.66 11.73
CA PRO A 882 13.53 -1.55 11.93
C PRO A 882 12.72 -1.17 13.14
#